data_dd1b2faf085b6ee93022745806066112
#
_entry.id   dd1b2faf085b6ee93022745806066112
#
_cell.length_a   1.000
_cell.length_b   1.000
_cell.length_c   1.000
_cell.angle_alpha   90.00
_cell.angle_beta   90.00
_cell.angle_gamma   90.00
#
_symmetry.space_group_name_H-M   'P 1'
#
loop_
_entity.id
_entity.type
_entity.pdbx_description
1 polymer ?
#
loop_
_entity_poly.entity_id
_entity_poly.type
_entity_poly.pdbx_seq_one_letter_code
_entity_poly.pdbx_strand_id
1 'polypeptide(L)'
;AENGLKLSPVTQCLIERSIAGFKEIEYEVMRDAADNALVVCNMENFDPVGIHTGDSIVFAPTQTLSDIENQMLRDASLKIIRALKIEGGCNVQLALDPNSFKYYVIEVNPRVSRSSALASKATGYPIAKLAAKIAVGLTLDEMINPVTGTTYAMFEPALDYVVAKIPRFPFDKFEHGERRLGTQMKATGEVMAIGRNIEESLLKACRSLEIGVYHNEMPELADVTDDALVEKIVKAQDDRLFYLSEAIRRGYTIEELSELTKIDIFFLDKLLHIFELEQELATHVGDVDVLKEAKRNGFSDRKIANLWNQTADQVRATRLENNIVPVYKMVDTCAAEFESSTPYFYSTYEWENESIKSDKESVIVLGSGPIRIGQGVEFDYATVHSVKAIQAAGYEAIIMNSNPETVSTDFSVSDKLYFEPLTFEDVMNVIELEQPKGVVVQFGGQTAINLAEPLSKAGVKILGTQVADLDRAEDRDLFEQALKDLDIPQPPGQTATNEEEAVEAARKIGFPVLVRPSYVLGGRAMEIVENEDDLRSYMRTAVKASPDHPVLVDSYIIGRECEVDAISDGKDVLIPGIMEHIERAGVHSGDSMAVYPPQTLSKKIQETIADYTKRLAIGLNCIGMMNIQFVIKDETVYVIEVNPRASRTVPFLSKVTDIPMAQVATNLILGKSLAEQGYKDGLYPESNHVHVKAPVFSFTKLAKVDSLLGPEMKSTGEVMGTDATLEKALYKAFEASYLHLPTFGNVIFTIHDDTKEEAL
;
A
#
# COMPACT_ATOMS: atom_id res chain seq x y z
N ALA A 1 -19.62 21.73 -17.75
CA ALA A 1 -20.98 22.09 -17.34
C ALA A 1 -21.93 20.88 -17.40
N GLU A 2 -22.04 20.18 -18.54
CA GLU A 2 -22.99 19.06 -18.71
C GLU A 2 -22.82 17.97 -17.66
N ASN A 3 -21.60 17.49 -17.44
CA ASN A 3 -21.32 16.50 -16.38
C ASN A 3 -21.63 17.03 -14.98
N GLY A 4 -21.29 18.29 -14.70
CA GLY A 4 -21.60 18.91 -13.42
C GLY A 4 -23.10 19.00 -13.16
N LEU A 5 -23.88 19.38 -14.15
CA LEU A 5 -25.36 19.43 -14.07
C LEU A 5 -25.96 18.03 -13.87
N LYS A 6 -25.41 17.00 -14.53
CA LYS A 6 -25.85 15.61 -14.42
C LYS A 6 -25.56 15.00 -13.06
N LEU A 7 -24.42 15.34 -12.47
CA LEU A 7 -23.97 14.79 -11.17
C LEU A 7 -24.50 15.60 -9.98
N SER A 8 -24.97 16.83 -10.20
CA SER A 8 -25.50 17.68 -9.14
C SER A 8 -26.85 17.19 -8.65
N PRO A 9 -27.04 16.92 -7.34
CA PRO A 9 -28.33 16.51 -6.78
C PRO A 9 -29.45 17.55 -6.99
N VAL A 10 -29.05 18.83 -7.20
CA VAL A 10 -29.98 19.97 -7.42
C VAL A 10 -29.93 20.52 -8.85
N THR A 11 -29.24 19.81 -9.77
CA THR A 11 -29.11 20.20 -11.18
C THR A 11 -28.59 21.63 -11.39
N GLN A 12 -27.66 22.08 -10.53
CA GLN A 12 -27.02 23.38 -10.60
C GLN A 12 -25.49 23.24 -10.62
N CYS A 13 -24.82 24.15 -11.32
CA CYS A 13 -23.37 24.26 -11.36
C CYS A 13 -22.94 25.67 -10.99
N LEU A 14 -21.91 25.77 -10.17
CA LEU A 14 -21.17 27.00 -9.94
C LEU A 14 -20.13 27.20 -11.05
N ILE A 15 -20.03 28.40 -11.56
CA ILE A 15 -19.04 28.78 -12.59
C ILE A 15 -18.14 29.84 -11.98
N GLU A 16 -16.85 29.49 -11.87
CA GLU A 16 -15.84 30.35 -11.25
C GLU A 16 -14.74 30.70 -12.23
N ARG A 17 -13.99 31.76 -11.92
CA ARG A 17 -12.79 32.13 -12.70
C ARG A 17 -11.72 31.06 -12.52
N SER A 18 -11.09 30.62 -13.61
CA SER A 18 -9.92 29.74 -13.55
C SER A 18 -8.73 30.46 -12.88
N ILE A 19 -8.10 29.75 -11.96
CA ILE A 19 -6.85 30.13 -11.27
C ILE A 19 -5.73 29.15 -11.61
N ALA A 20 -5.79 28.50 -12.76
CA ALA A 20 -4.74 27.60 -13.24
C ALA A 20 -3.37 28.31 -13.24
N GLY A 21 -2.33 27.61 -12.77
CA GLY A 21 -0.98 28.14 -12.66
C GLY A 21 -0.68 28.87 -11.34
N PHE A 22 -1.66 29.00 -10.43
CA PHE A 22 -1.40 29.45 -9.06
C PHE A 22 -0.75 28.32 -8.27
N LYS A 23 0.06 28.66 -7.27
CA LYS A 23 0.57 27.70 -6.28
C LYS A 23 -0.59 27.22 -5.42
N GLU A 24 -0.61 25.93 -5.09
CA GLU A 24 -1.58 25.34 -4.16
C GLU A 24 -0.91 25.08 -2.83
N ILE A 25 -1.45 25.70 -1.79
CA ILE A 25 -0.91 25.69 -0.43
C ILE A 25 -1.98 25.19 0.53
N GLU A 26 -1.63 24.30 1.43
CA GLU A 26 -2.52 23.75 2.44
C GLU A 26 -2.05 24.10 3.84
N TYR A 27 -3.00 24.38 4.73
CA TYR A 27 -2.78 24.56 6.16
C TYR A 27 -3.67 23.61 6.96
N GLU A 28 -3.07 22.79 7.79
CA GLU A 28 -3.77 22.03 8.82
C GLU A 28 -3.83 22.87 10.09
N VAL A 29 -5.04 23.19 10.53
CA VAL A 29 -5.30 24.15 11.62
C VAL A 29 -6.12 23.46 12.69
N MET A 30 -5.85 23.78 13.96
CA MET A 30 -6.65 23.33 15.10
C MET A 30 -7.15 24.51 15.92
N ARG A 31 -8.34 24.33 16.52
CA ARG A 31 -8.94 25.31 17.41
C ARG A 31 -9.81 24.61 18.48
N ASP A 32 -9.81 25.14 19.70
CA ASP A 32 -10.65 24.69 20.80
C ASP A 32 -11.80 25.67 21.15
N ALA A 33 -12.63 25.31 22.11
CA ALA A 33 -13.75 26.15 22.58
C ALA A 33 -13.33 27.46 23.24
N ALA A 34 -12.10 27.55 23.79
CA ALA A 34 -11.55 28.75 24.39
C ALA A 34 -10.92 29.72 23.37
N ASP A 35 -11.03 29.41 22.06
CA ASP A 35 -10.47 30.16 20.93
C ASP A 35 -8.93 30.10 20.83
N ASN A 36 -8.28 29.15 21.51
CA ASN A 36 -6.89 28.83 21.21
C ASN A 36 -6.85 28.20 19.83
N ALA A 37 -6.00 28.72 18.96
CA ALA A 37 -5.88 28.21 17.58
C ALA A 37 -4.43 28.26 17.13
N LEU A 38 -4.01 27.20 16.40
CA LEU A 38 -2.65 27.06 15.87
C LEU A 38 -2.66 26.42 14.50
N VAL A 39 -1.59 26.62 13.75
CA VAL A 39 -1.29 25.87 12.53
C VAL A 39 -0.42 24.67 12.90
N VAL A 40 -0.89 23.47 12.60
CA VAL A 40 -0.14 22.23 12.84
C VAL A 40 0.93 22.03 11.78
N CYS A 41 0.57 22.25 10.51
CA CYS A 41 1.46 22.06 9.37
C CYS A 41 1.03 22.93 8.19
N ASN A 42 2.00 23.48 7.48
CA ASN A 42 1.80 24.01 6.15
C ASN A 42 2.41 23.07 5.11
N MET A 43 1.77 22.95 3.95
CA MET A 43 2.17 22.04 2.89
C MET A 43 2.03 22.73 1.53
N GLU A 44 2.89 22.37 0.60
CA GLU A 44 2.93 22.92 -0.74
C GLU A 44 2.86 21.81 -1.79
N ASN A 45 1.96 21.95 -2.77
CA ASN A 45 1.87 21.04 -3.88
C ASN A 45 2.96 21.33 -4.91
N PHE A 46 3.59 20.27 -5.41
CA PHE A 46 4.52 20.33 -6.54
C PHE A 46 3.82 20.82 -7.81
N ASP A 47 2.60 20.34 -8.03
CA ASP A 47 1.78 20.74 -9.17
C ASP A 47 1.00 22.02 -8.89
N PRO A 48 0.84 22.91 -9.88
CA PRO A 48 -0.01 24.09 -9.74
C PRO A 48 -1.49 23.71 -9.60
N VAL A 49 -2.31 24.65 -9.15
CA VAL A 49 -3.77 24.49 -9.02
C VAL A 49 -4.39 23.92 -10.29
N GLY A 50 -5.26 22.93 -10.11
CA GLY A 50 -5.98 22.23 -11.18
C GLY A 50 -5.90 20.70 -11.07
N ILE A 51 -5.04 20.18 -10.20
CA ILE A 51 -4.93 18.76 -9.84
C ILE A 51 -5.42 18.63 -8.40
N HIS A 52 -6.22 17.60 -8.13
CA HIS A 52 -6.66 17.30 -6.76
C HIS A 52 -5.46 17.09 -5.84
N THR A 53 -5.45 17.70 -4.67
CA THR A 53 -4.32 17.61 -3.73
C THR A 53 -3.95 16.16 -3.34
N GLY A 54 -4.94 15.25 -3.29
CA GLY A 54 -4.70 13.82 -3.10
C GLY A 54 -3.91 13.14 -4.23
N ASP A 55 -3.90 13.74 -5.42
CA ASP A 55 -3.19 13.26 -6.62
C ASP A 55 -1.89 14.01 -6.89
N SER A 56 -1.58 15.05 -6.11
CA SER A 56 -0.35 15.84 -6.23
C SER A 56 0.77 15.29 -5.35
N ILE A 57 2.01 15.51 -5.80
CA ILE A 57 3.19 15.42 -4.91
C ILE A 57 3.13 16.62 -3.97
N VAL A 58 3.36 16.39 -2.68
CA VAL A 58 3.26 17.42 -1.65
C VAL A 58 4.52 17.45 -0.81
N PHE A 59 5.01 18.64 -0.51
CA PHE A 59 6.12 18.85 0.42
C PHE A 59 5.65 19.57 1.70
N ALA A 60 6.21 19.17 2.82
CA ALA A 60 6.05 19.82 4.10
C ALA A 60 7.43 20.04 4.77
N PRO A 61 7.69 21.23 5.36
CA PRO A 61 6.89 22.46 5.25
C PRO A 61 6.92 23.06 3.83
N THR A 62 6.15 24.13 3.58
CA THR A 62 6.21 24.88 2.33
C THR A 62 7.64 25.34 2.02
N GLN A 63 8.04 25.24 0.75
CA GLN A 63 9.44 25.43 0.33
C GLN A 63 9.66 26.75 -0.41
N THR A 64 8.65 27.25 -1.12
CA THR A 64 8.80 28.38 -2.04
C THR A 64 8.16 29.67 -1.56
N LEU A 65 7.52 29.66 -0.39
CA LEU A 65 6.92 30.84 0.21
C LEU A 65 7.97 31.72 0.90
N SER A 66 7.90 33.03 0.64
CA SER A 66 8.55 34.00 1.51
C SER A 66 7.87 34.04 2.90
N ASP A 67 8.58 34.54 3.92
CA ASP A 67 8.01 34.70 5.26
C ASP A 67 6.72 35.53 5.27
N ILE A 68 6.67 36.61 4.47
CA ILE A 68 5.49 37.46 4.35
C ILE A 68 4.29 36.68 3.78
N GLU A 69 4.50 35.88 2.75
CA GLU A 69 3.46 35.04 2.14
C GLU A 69 2.98 33.98 3.12
N ASN A 70 3.91 33.28 3.78
CA ASN A 70 3.57 32.28 4.79
C ASN A 70 2.73 32.90 5.93
N GLN A 71 3.15 34.02 6.50
CA GLN A 71 2.40 34.70 7.58
C GLN A 71 1.02 35.16 7.10
N MET A 72 0.92 35.70 5.89
CA MET A 72 -0.35 36.13 5.28
C MET A 72 -1.35 34.97 5.15
N LEU A 73 -0.91 33.84 4.62
CA LEU A 73 -1.76 32.65 4.42
C LEU A 73 -2.09 31.96 5.75
N ARG A 74 -1.14 31.92 6.68
CA ARG A 74 -1.32 31.45 8.06
C ARG A 74 -2.42 32.26 8.77
N ASP A 75 -2.32 33.59 8.73
CA ASP A 75 -3.30 34.48 9.34
C ASP A 75 -4.68 34.33 8.72
N ALA A 76 -4.75 34.15 7.41
CA ALA A 76 -6.01 33.87 6.70
C ALA A 76 -6.64 32.56 7.21
N SER A 77 -5.85 31.51 7.37
CA SER A 77 -6.32 30.18 7.84
C SER A 77 -6.83 30.26 9.29
N LEU A 78 -6.11 30.95 10.18
CA LEU A 78 -6.54 31.18 11.56
C LEU A 78 -7.82 32.03 11.65
N LYS A 79 -7.97 33.05 10.79
CA LYS A 79 -9.22 33.85 10.71
C LYS A 79 -10.39 33.02 10.25
N ILE A 80 -10.18 32.10 9.28
CA ILE A 80 -11.22 31.22 8.73
C ILE A 80 -11.74 30.29 9.81
N ILE A 81 -10.85 29.56 10.53
CA ILE A 81 -11.28 28.57 11.54
C ILE A 81 -12.04 29.25 12.69
N ARG A 82 -11.61 30.48 13.09
CA ARG A 82 -12.28 31.27 14.10
C ARG A 82 -13.65 31.77 13.63
N ALA A 83 -13.73 32.30 12.41
CA ALA A 83 -14.98 32.80 11.84
C ALA A 83 -16.05 31.70 11.68
N LEU A 84 -15.61 30.51 11.31
CA LEU A 84 -16.47 29.32 11.16
C LEU A 84 -16.75 28.63 12.53
N LYS A 85 -16.09 29.04 13.60
CA LYS A 85 -16.22 28.46 14.96
C LYS A 85 -15.99 26.95 14.96
N ILE A 86 -15.07 26.45 14.14
CA ILE A 86 -14.71 25.04 14.09
C ILE A 86 -13.96 24.71 15.39
N GLU A 87 -14.33 23.60 16.01
CA GLU A 87 -13.64 22.99 17.15
C GLU A 87 -13.04 21.66 16.72
N GLY A 88 -11.74 21.47 16.97
CA GLY A 88 -10.95 20.34 16.47
C GLY A 88 -10.10 20.73 15.26
N GLY A 89 -9.92 19.80 14.31
CA GLY A 89 -9.07 19.97 13.13
C GLY A 89 -9.80 20.53 11.92
N CYS A 90 -9.09 21.29 11.12
CA CYS A 90 -9.58 21.86 9.86
C CYS A 90 -8.46 21.96 8.83
N ASN A 91 -8.73 21.50 7.61
CA ASN A 91 -7.86 21.72 6.45
C ASN A 91 -8.32 22.95 5.66
N VAL A 92 -7.40 23.86 5.37
CA VAL A 92 -7.64 25.07 4.57
C VAL A 92 -6.76 24.99 3.32
N GLN A 93 -7.37 25.01 2.14
CA GLN A 93 -6.68 25.00 0.84
C GLN A 93 -6.72 26.38 0.22
N LEU A 94 -5.57 26.87 -0.17
CA LEU A 94 -5.34 28.21 -0.67
C LEU A 94 -4.60 28.19 -2.00
N ALA A 95 -4.97 29.10 -2.91
CA ALA A 95 -4.24 29.33 -4.14
C ALA A 95 -3.51 30.68 -4.05
N LEU A 96 -2.19 30.68 -4.24
CA LEU A 96 -1.36 31.91 -4.24
C LEU A 96 -0.87 32.21 -5.65
N ASP A 97 -1.05 33.45 -6.09
CA ASP A 97 -0.48 33.94 -7.35
C ASP A 97 1.06 33.95 -7.26
N PRO A 98 1.78 33.24 -8.15
CA PRO A 98 3.25 33.17 -8.08
C PRO A 98 3.96 34.50 -8.29
N ASN A 99 3.27 35.54 -8.78
CA ASN A 99 3.85 36.84 -9.10
C ASN A 99 3.32 38.00 -8.22
N SER A 100 2.46 37.72 -7.25
CA SER A 100 1.90 38.74 -6.36
C SER A 100 1.37 38.14 -5.06
N PHE A 101 1.09 38.99 -4.07
CA PHE A 101 0.47 38.56 -2.79
C PHE A 101 -1.05 38.26 -2.92
N LYS A 102 -1.55 38.09 -4.13
CA LYS A 102 -2.95 37.77 -4.33
C LYS A 102 -3.19 36.28 -4.09
N TYR A 103 -4.15 35.97 -3.23
CA TYR A 103 -4.54 34.60 -2.98
C TYR A 103 -6.05 34.41 -3.01
N TYR A 104 -6.48 33.17 -3.14
CA TYR A 104 -7.87 32.73 -3.05
C TYR A 104 -7.99 31.56 -2.11
N VAL A 105 -9.09 31.46 -1.39
CA VAL A 105 -9.48 30.25 -0.65
C VAL A 105 -10.13 29.31 -1.65
N ILE A 106 -9.60 28.11 -1.78
CA ILE A 106 -10.16 27.06 -2.65
C ILE A 106 -11.29 26.36 -1.91
N GLU A 107 -10.96 25.76 -0.77
CA GLU A 107 -11.95 25.10 0.10
C GLU A 107 -11.48 25.03 1.54
N VAL A 108 -12.45 24.77 2.42
CA VAL A 108 -12.24 24.56 3.84
C VAL A 108 -12.93 23.26 4.25
N ASN A 109 -12.17 22.35 4.81
CA ASN A 109 -12.65 21.05 5.26
C ASN A 109 -12.72 21.01 6.79
N PRO A 110 -13.90 21.23 7.43
CA PRO A 110 -14.03 21.31 8.89
C PRO A 110 -14.06 19.89 9.53
N ARG A 111 -13.06 19.12 9.23
CA ARG A 111 -12.90 17.72 9.66
C ARG A 111 -11.46 17.28 9.51
N VAL A 112 -11.10 16.18 10.17
CA VAL A 112 -9.86 15.46 9.87
C VAL A 112 -9.95 14.86 8.46
N SER A 113 -8.90 15.02 7.68
CA SER A 113 -8.79 14.59 6.27
C SER A 113 -7.57 13.69 6.06
N ARG A 114 -7.33 13.25 4.82
CA ARG A 114 -6.09 12.55 4.46
C ARG A 114 -4.87 13.45 4.67
N SER A 115 -4.97 14.73 4.33
CA SER A 115 -3.92 15.73 4.60
C SER A 115 -3.62 15.86 6.09
N SER A 116 -4.62 15.69 6.97
CA SER A 116 -4.39 15.69 8.43
C SER A 116 -3.59 14.46 8.89
N ALA A 117 -3.78 13.30 8.24
CA ALA A 117 -2.96 12.11 8.50
C ALA A 117 -1.50 12.37 8.09
N LEU A 118 -1.29 12.92 6.90
CA LEU A 118 0.03 13.35 6.43
C LEU A 118 0.67 14.35 7.40
N ALA A 119 -0.04 15.41 7.75
CA ALA A 119 0.44 16.44 8.66
C ALA A 119 0.82 15.88 10.04
N SER A 120 0.00 14.96 10.58
CA SER A 120 0.30 14.30 11.86
C SER A 120 1.60 13.49 11.80
N LYS A 121 1.81 12.75 10.69
CA LYS A 121 3.02 11.94 10.51
C LYS A 121 4.24 12.80 10.18
N ALA A 122 4.05 13.90 9.43
CA ALA A 122 5.10 14.83 9.08
C ALA A 122 5.63 15.61 10.31
N THR A 123 4.75 15.96 11.24
CA THR A 123 5.11 16.80 12.41
C THR A 123 5.26 16.02 13.71
N GLY A 124 4.80 14.77 13.77
CA GLY A 124 4.63 14.04 15.02
C GLY A 124 3.47 14.56 15.90
N TYR A 125 2.79 15.64 15.50
CA TYR A 125 1.68 16.22 16.25
C TYR A 125 0.38 15.41 16.07
N PRO A 126 -0.21 14.82 17.13
CA PRO A 126 -1.29 13.84 17.00
C PRO A 126 -2.66 14.51 16.83
N ILE A 127 -2.94 15.05 15.64
CA ILE A 127 -4.17 15.83 15.33
C ILE A 127 -5.45 15.09 15.75
N ALA A 128 -5.61 13.84 15.37
CA ALA A 128 -6.85 13.09 15.65
C ALA A 128 -7.07 12.87 17.15
N LYS A 129 -6.00 12.55 17.89
CA LYS A 129 -6.05 12.37 19.35
C LYS A 129 -6.41 13.66 20.08
N LEU A 130 -5.83 14.77 19.67
CA LEU A 130 -6.10 16.09 20.27
C LEU A 130 -7.49 16.61 19.86
N ALA A 131 -7.90 16.43 18.60
CA ALA A 131 -9.26 16.76 18.16
C ALA A 131 -10.33 16.00 18.93
N ALA A 132 -10.10 14.70 19.22
CA ALA A 132 -11.02 13.91 20.04
C ALA A 132 -11.12 14.44 21.50
N LYS A 133 -9.99 14.90 22.07
CA LYS A 133 -9.98 15.52 23.40
C LYS A 133 -10.67 16.88 23.39
N ILE A 134 -10.52 17.69 22.36
CA ILE A 134 -11.25 18.95 22.18
C ILE A 134 -12.76 18.68 22.12
N ALA A 135 -13.18 17.66 21.38
CA ALA A 135 -14.59 17.27 21.24
C ALA A 135 -15.27 16.90 22.58
N VAL A 136 -14.50 16.49 23.59
CA VAL A 136 -15.01 16.23 24.95
C VAL A 136 -14.75 17.39 25.93
N GLY A 137 -14.33 18.56 25.44
CA GLY A 137 -14.28 19.82 26.17
C GLY A 137 -12.94 20.23 26.74
N LEU A 138 -11.83 19.52 26.43
CA LEU A 138 -10.48 19.98 26.82
C LEU A 138 -10.01 21.10 25.89
N THR A 139 -9.18 21.99 26.44
CA THR A 139 -8.56 23.07 25.66
C THR A 139 -7.09 22.78 25.36
N LEU A 140 -6.56 23.43 24.32
CA LEU A 140 -5.17 23.19 23.85
C LEU A 140 -4.11 23.56 24.90
N ASP A 141 -4.40 24.52 25.76
CA ASP A 141 -3.52 24.95 26.85
C ASP A 141 -3.63 24.08 28.12
N GLU A 142 -4.62 23.20 28.20
CA GLU A 142 -4.74 22.18 29.27
C GLU A 142 -4.07 20.85 28.88
N MET A 143 -3.87 20.60 27.59
CA MET A 143 -3.33 19.35 27.10
C MET A 143 -1.82 19.40 26.97
N ILE A 144 -1.13 18.45 27.57
CA ILE A 144 0.30 18.24 27.34
C ILE A 144 0.50 17.59 25.96
N ASN A 145 1.44 18.09 25.17
CA ASN A 145 1.86 17.46 23.93
C ASN A 145 2.52 16.10 24.26
N PRO A 146 1.97 14.99 23.81
CA PRO A 146 2.51 13.65 24.15
C PRO A 146 3.89 13.37 23.54
N VAL A 147 4.32 14.15 22.55
CA VAL A 147 5.64 14.02 21.90
C VAL A 147 6.75 14.62 22.79
N THR A 148 6.55 15.80 23.30
CA THR A 148 7.54 16.46 24.16
C THR A 148 7.38 16.06 25.64
N GLY A 149 6.15 15.73 26.07
CA GLY A 149 5.85 15.44 27.47
C GLY A 149 5.91 16.64 28.41
N THR A 150 6.41 17.79 27.95
CA THR A 150 6.68 18.98 28.75
C THR A 150 6.01 20.25 28.22
N THR A 151 5.73 20.32 26.92
CA THR A 151 5.05 21.46 26.30
C THR A 151 3.55 21.23 26.16
N TYR A 152 2.78 22.32 26.02
CA TYR A 152 1.35 22.25 25.78
C TYR A 152 1.02 22.06 24.29
N ALA A 153 -0.14 21.46 24.00
CA ALA A 153 -0.62 21.22 22.66
C ALA A 153 -0.90 22.51 21.86
N MET A 154 -0.94 23.66 22.49
CA MET A 154 -1.12 24.97 21.86
C MET A 154 0.14 25.51 21.16
N PHE A 155 1.32 24.90 21.34
CA PHE A 155 2.55 25.29 20.64
C PHE A 155 2.54 24.77 19.20
N GLU A 156 2.78 25.69 18.26
CA GLU A 156 2.87 25.32 16.83
C GLU A 156 4.10 24.45 16.58
N PRO A 157 3.94 23.35 15.80
CA PRO A 157 5.07 22.58 15.37
C PRO A 157 6.05 23.37 14.50
N ALA A 158 7.33 23.08 14.66
CA ALA A 158 8.41 23.57 13.82
C ALA A 158 9.20 22.37 13.27
N LEU A 159 9.51 22.38 11.98
CA LEU A 159 10.22 21.29 11.30
C LEU A 159 11.58 21.76 10.82
N ASP A 160 12.62 20.97 11.08
CA ASP A 160 13.98 21.15 10.57
C ASP A 160 14.40 20.10 9.54
N TYR A 161 13.41 19.37 8.98
CA TYR A 161 13.53 18.37 7.93
C TYR A 161 12.48 18.60 6.84
N VAL A 162 12.59 17.87 5.74
CA VAL A 162 11.65 17.93 4.61
C VAL A 162 10.90 16.62 4.47
N VAL A 163 9.60 16.72 4.30
CA VAL A 163 8.71 15.59 4.06
C VAL A 163 8.21 15.66 2.62
N ALA A 164 8.32 14.57 1.87
CA ALA A 164 7.73 14.40 0.56
C ALA A 164 6.63 13.33 0.60
N LYS A 165 5.47 13.64 0.03
CA LYS A 165 4.36 12.71 -0.20
C LYS A 165 4.20 12.50 -1.69
N ILE A 166 4.14 11.23 -2.14
CA ILE A 166 3.82 10.88 -3.54
C ILE A 166 2.58 9.99 -3.54
N PRO A 167 1.56 10.30 -4.37
CA PRO A 167 0.38 9.47 -4.50
C PRO A 167 0.68 8.15 -5.23
N ARG A 168 -0.04 7.08 -4.85
CA ARG A 168 -0.01 5.78 -5.50
C ARG A 168 -1.28 5.59 -6.32
N PHE A 169 -1.13 5.38 -7.63
CA PHE A 169 -2.23 5.25 -8.57
C PHE A 169 -2.48 3.78 -8.95
N PRO A 170 -3.72 3.43 -9.36
CA PRO A 170 -4.08 2.07 -9.73
C PRO A 170 -3.88 1.74 -11.23
N PHE A 171 -3.14 2.55 -11.97
CA PHE A 171 -2.99 2.39 -13.42
C PHE A 171 -2.12 1.22 -13.85
N ASP A 172 -1.41 0.61 -12.92
CA ASP A 172 -0.79 -0.71 -13.10
C ASP A 172 -1.83 -1.85 -13.24
N LYS A 173 -3.07 -1.63 -12.77
CA LYS A 173 -4.20 -2.55 -12.89
C LYS A 173 -5.20 -2.12 -13.95
N PHE A 174 -5.25 -0.86 -14.30
CA PHE A 174 -6.18 -0.26 -15.27
C PHE A 174 -5.42 0.43 -16.40
N GLU A 175 -4.75 -0.34 -17.25
CA GLU A 175 -3.88 0.17 -18.33
C GLU A 175 -4.61 1.13 -19.30
N HIS A 176 -5.90 0.88 -19.55
CA HIS A 176 -6.73 1.70 -20.44
C HIS A 176 -7.46 2.84 -19.72
N GLY A 177 -7.24 2.98 -18.41
CA GLY A 177 -7.84 4.05 -17.61
C GLY A 177 -7.39 5.43 -18.05
N GLU A 178 -8.23 6.45 -17.84
CA GLU A 178 -7.88 7.85 -18.11
C GLU A 178 -6.85 8.35 -17.09
N ARG A 179 -5.57 8.40 -17.49
CA ARG A 179 -4.43 8.76 -16.62
C ARG A 179 -4.30 10.26 -16.37
N ARG A 180 -5.00 11.11 -17.14
CA ARG A 180 -4.93 12.56 -16.96
C ARG A 180 -5.47 12.96 -15.58
N LEU A 181 -4.64 13.65 -14.80
CA LEU A 181 -5.00 14.18 -13.49
C LEU A 181 -5.83 15.47 -13.64
N GLY A 182 -6.67 15.72 -12.67
CA GLY A 182 -7.58 16.87 -12.63
C GLY A 182 -8.14 17.06 -11.23
N THR A 183 -9.29 17.70 -11.12
CA THR A 183 -9.92 18.01 -9.82
C THR A 183 -10.60 16.82 -9.14
N GLN A 184 -10.75 15.70 -9.82
CA GLN A 184 -11.26 14.45 -9.24
C GLN A 184 -10.09 13.54 -8.86
N MET A 185 -10.05 13.11 -7.59
CA MET A 185 -9.01 12.23 -7.07
C MET A 185 -9.07 10.84 -7.68
N LYS A 186 -7.92 10.34 -8.15
CA LYS A 186 -7.72 9.02 -8.77
C LYS A 186 -6.80 8.10 -7.97
N ALA A 187 -5.95 8.65 -7.11
CA ALA A 187 -5.03 7.87 -6.28
C ALA A 187 -5.77 6.92 -5.33
N THR A 188 -5.21 5.73 -5.12
CA THR A 188 -5.70 4.72 -4.17
C THR A 188 -5.00 4.77 -2.83
N GLY A 189 -3.78 5.27 -2.79
CA GLY A 189 -2.96 5.40 -1.59
C GLY A 189 -1.85 6.42 -1.80
N GLU A 190 -0.96 6.49 -0.84
CA GLU A 190 0.18 7.41 -0.89
C GLU A 190 1.36 6.84 -0.11
N VAL A 191 2.54 7.35 -0.42
CA VAL A 191 3.76 7.16 0.36
C VAL A 191 4.22 8.50 0.91
N MET A 192 4.91 8.45 2.03
CA MET A 192 5.61 9.59 2.61
C MET A 192 7.06 9.22 2.88
N ALA A 193 7.96 10.16 2.71
CA ALA A 193 9.35 10.00 3.10
C ALA A 193 9.88 11.29 3.72
N ILE A 194 10.83 11.14 4.63
CA ILE A 194 11.44 12.23 5.38
C ILE A 194 12.94 12.25 5.08
N GLY A 195 13.48 13.44 4.87
CA GLY A 195 14.90 13.68 4.62
C GLY A 195 15.34 15.06 5.10
N ARG A 196 16.62 15.36 4.99
CA ARG A 196 17.18 16.67 5.36
C ARG A 196 17.07 17.70 4.23
N ASN A 197 16.81 17.22 3.00
CA ASN A 197 16.58 18.03 1.82
C ASN A 197 15.50 17.41 0.93
N ILE A 198 15.09 18.14 -0.12
CA ILE A 198 14.06 17.70 -1.06
C ILE A 198 14.51 16.47 -1.84
N GLU A 199 15.76 16.46 -2.32
CA GLU A 199 16.31 15.36 -3.12
C GLU A 199 16.24 14.05 -2.34
N GLU A 200 16.67 14.03 -1.08
CA GLU A 200 16.63 12.85 -0.21
C GLU A 200 15.19 12.37 0.01
N SER A 201 14.29 13.29 0.43
CA SER A 201 12.90 12.93 0.70
C SER A 201 12.16 12.44 -0.56
N LEU A 202 12.39 13.09 -1.72
CA LEU A 202 11.79 12.72 -3.00
C LEU A 202 12.27 11.35 -3.48
N LEU A 203 13.57 11.07 -3.45
CA LEU A 203 14.12 9.79 -3.90
C LEU A 203 13.72 8.62 -2.98
N LYS A 204 13.65 8.85 -1.67
CA LYS A 204 13.07 7.89 -0.74
C LYS A 204 11.58 7.61 -1.05
N ALA A 205 10.79 8.66 -1.32
CA ALA A 205 9.40 8.51 -1.68
C ALA A 205 9.23 7.75 -3.01
N CYS A 206 10.07 8.01 -4.03
CA CYS A 206 10.06 7.27 -5.30
C CYS A 206 10.24 5.76 -5.08
N ARG A 207 11.25 5.35 -4.29
CA ARG A 207 11.48 3.91 -4.04
C ARG A 207 10.47 3.27 -3.08
N SER A 208 9.66 4.08 -2.40
CA SER A 208 8.54 3.59 -1.58
C SER A 208 7.27 3.30 -2.37
N LEU A 209 7.14 3.75 -3.63
CA LEU A 209 5.94 3.59 -4.46
C LEU A 209 5.62 2.13 -4.81
N GLU A 210 6.61 1.25 -4.78
CA GLU A 210 6.49 -0.16 -5.16
C GLU A 210 5.91 -0.36 -6.58
N ILE A 211 6.45 0.40 -7.52
CA ILE A 211 6.15 0.31 -8.96
C ILE A 211 7.36 -0.17 -9.76
N GLY A 212 8.36 -0.77 -9.11
CA GLY A 212 9.58 -1.26 -9.74
C GLY A 212 10.67 -0.20 -9.94
N VAL A 213 10.43 1.06 -9.53
CA VAL A 213 11.42 2.14 -9.63
C VAL A 213 12.15 2.34 -8.30
N TYR A 214 13.43 2.68 -8.38
CA TYR A 214 14.29 2.93 -7.21
C TYR A 214 14.92 4.33 -7.23
N HIS A 215 14.54 5.14 -8.20
CA HIS A 215 15.01 6.49 -8.44
C HIS A 215 13.95 7.29 -9.21
N ASN A 216 14.19 8.58 -9.52
CA ASN A 216 13.29 9.39 -10.34
C ASN A 216 13.48 9.11 -11.85
N GLU A 217 13.53 7.83 -12.22
CA GLU A 217 13.71 7.38 -13.61
C GLU A 217 12.87 6.14 -13.93
N MET A 218 12.48 6.04 -15.19
CA MET A 218 11.88 4.85 -15.80
C MET A 218 12.64 4.55 -17.09
N PRO A 219 13.35 3.40 -17.18
CA PRO A 219 14.21 3.09 -18.33
C PRO A 219 13.48 3.09 -19.68
N GLU A 220 12.21 2.71 -19.69
CA GLU A 220 11.35 2.68 -20.87
C GLU A 220 11.10 4.07 -21.50
N LEU A 221 11.33 5.14 -20.75
CA LEU A 221 11.17 6.50 -21.27
C LEU A 221 12.29 6.92 -22.22
N ALA A 222 13.42 6.24 -22.22
CA ALA A 222 14.54 6.52 -23.13
C ALA A 222 14.14 6.41 -24.61
N ASP A 223 13.18 5.54 -24.95
CA ASP A 223 12.71 5.32 -26.32
C ASP A 223 11.52 6.22 -26.72
N VAL A 224 11.01 7.05 -25.81
CA VAL A 224 9.89 7.96 -26.08
C VAL A 224 10.37 9.13 -26.95
N THR A 225 9.58 9.49 -27.98
CA THR A 225 9.92 10.65 -28.84
C THR A 225 9.77 11.97 -28.08
N ASP A 226 10.49 13.02 -28.49
CA ASP A 226 10.43 14.33 -27.83
C ASP A 226 9.02 14.94 -27.87
N ASP A 227 8.28 14.78 -28.97
CA ASP A 227 6.90 15.25 -29.07
C ASP A 227 5.99 14.57 -28.06
N ALA A 228 6.12 13.24 -27.88
CA ALA A 228 5.36 12.47 -26.90
C ALA A 228 5.79 12.82 -25.47
N LEU A 229 7.08 13.04 -25.23
CA LEU A 229 7.62 13.51 -23.95
C LEU A 229 6.98 14.84 -23.53
N VAL A 230 7.01 15.85 -24.43
CA VAL A 230 6.43 17.17 -24.18
C VAL A 230 4.91 17.07 -23.97
N GLU A 231 4.22 16.26 -24.75
CA GLU A 231 2.77 16.03 -24.56
C GLU A 231 2.47 15.51 -23.16
N LYS A 232 3.23 14.55 -22.66
CA LYS A 232 3.09 13.93 -21.33
C LYS A 232 3.42 14.91 -20.21
N ILE A 233 4.40 15.76 -20.38
CA ILE A 233 4.78 16.81 -19.43
C ILE A 233 3.68 17.85 -19.29
N VAL A 234 3.14 18.33 -20.42
CA VAL A 234 2.08 19.37 -20.44
C VAL A 234 0.76 18.81 -19.90
N LYS A 235 0.41 17.58 -20.27
CA LYS A 235 -0.76 16.88 -19.72
C LYS A 235 -0.38 16.21 -18.41
N ALA A 236 -0.77 16.80 -17.29
CA ALA A 236 -0.54 16.20 -15.99
C ALA A 236 -1.04 14.75 -15.92
N GLN A 237 -0.15 13.80 -15.68
CA GLN A 237 -0.43 12.38 -15.50
C GLN A 237 0.29 11.87 -14.26
N ASP A 238 -0.06 10.67 -13.82
CA ASP A 238 0.49 10.04 -12.62
C ASP A 238 2.01 9.82 -12.66
N ASP A 239 2.58 9.73 -13.86
CA ASP A 239 4.01 9.48 -14.11
C ASP A 239 4.80 10.75 -14.53
N ARG A 240 4.17 11.93 -14.47
CA ARG A 240 4.78 13.20 -14.94
C ARG A 240 6.15 13.49 -14.32
N LEU A 241 6.38 13.13 -13.07
CA LEU A 241 7.68 13.31 -12.41
C LEU A 241 8.82 12.66 -13.20
N PHE A 242 8.61 11.44 -13.67
CA PHE A 242 9.62 10.67 -14.42
C PHE A 242 9.86 11.26 -15.81
N TYR A 243 8.79 11.76 -16.48
CA TYR A 243 8.91 12.48 -17.75
C TYR A 243 9.67 13.80 -17.61
N LEU A 244 9.48 14.54 -16.51
CA LEU A 244 10.23 15.76 -16.20
C LEU A 244 11.72 15.45 -16.01
N SER A 245 12.02 14.41 -15.25
CA SER A 245 13.42 13.97 -15.04
C SER A 245 14.08 13.51 -16.33
N GLU A 246 13.34 12.81 -17.21
CA GLU A 246 13.84 12.41 -18.53
C GLU A 246 14.08 13.62 -19.44
N ALA A 247 13.20 14.63 -19.42
CA ALA A 247 13.39 15.86 -20.18
C ALA A 247 14.68 16.60 -19.77
N ILE A 248 14.95 16.68 -18.46
CA ILE A 248 16.21 17.26 -17.95
C ILE A 248 17.42 16.47 -18.46
N ARG A 249 17.35 15.13 -18.46
CA ARG A 249 18.43 14.26 -19.02
C ARG A 249 18.66 14.51 -20.50
N ARG A 250 17.63 14.90 -21.26
CA ARG A 250 17.71 15.27 -22.69
C ARG A 250 18.12 16.72 -22.92
N GLY A 251 18.34 17.51 -21.87
CA GLY A 251 18.85 18.88 -21.95
C GLY A 251 17.79 19.98 -22.02
N TYR A 252 16.50 19.70 -21.71
CA TYR A 252 15.52 20.73 -21.49
C TYR A 252 15.89 21.57 -20.27
N THR A 253 15.77 22.90 -20.37
CA THR A 253 16.06 23.79 -19.25
C THR A 253 14.91 23.82 -18.24
N ILE A 254 15.21 24.15 -17.00
CA ILE A 254 14.19 24.26 -15.95
C ILE A 254 13.21 25.42 -16.22
N GLU A 255 13.65 26.47 -16.92
CA GLU A 255 12.81 27.57 -17.36
C GLU A 255 11.79 27.12 -18.42
N GLU A 256 12.23 26.36 -19.45
CA GLU A 256 11.33 25.78 -20.46
C GLU A 256 10.31 24.85 -19.81
N LEU A 257 10.73 23.98 -18.90
CA LEU A 257 9.84 23.07 -18.18
C LEU A 257 8.84 23.82 -17.28
N SER A 258 9.28 24.88 -16.59
CA SER A 258 8.41 25.73 -15.79
C SER A 258 7.39 26.49 -16.66
N GLU A 259 7.80 26.97 -17.84
CA GLU A 259 6.89 27.63 -18.78
C GLU A 259 5.79 26.66 -19.28
N LEU A 260 6.17 25.41 -19.58
CA LEU A 260 5.25 24.37 -20.06
C LEU A 260 4.26 23.89 -18.99
N THR A 261 4.71 23.75 -17.75
CA THR A 261 3.95 23.07 -16.67
C THR A 261 3.39 24.00 -15.63
N LYS A 262 3.96 25.19 -15.48
CA LYS A 262 3.73 26.15 -14.39
C LYS A 262 4.19 25.61 -13.01
N ILE A 263 4.98 24.54 -12.98
CA ILE A 263 5.66 24.07 -11.78
C ILE A 263 6.72 25.11 -11.41
N ASP A 264 6.86 25.37 -10.09
CA ASP A 264 7.85 26.33 -9.61
C ASP A 264 9.27 25.89 -9.97
N ILE A 265 10.06 26.84 -10.41
CA ILE A 265 11.45 26.61 -10.83
C ILE A 265 12.30 25.97 -9.72
N PHE A 266 11.99 26.26 -8.49
CA PHE A 266 12.67 25.68 -7.33
C PHE A 266 12.62 24.15 -7.30
N PHE A 267 11.44 23.56 -7.56
CA PHE A 267 11.31 22.10 -7.58
C PHE A 267 12.01 21.48 -8.78
N LEU A 268 11.98 22.16 -9.93
CA LEU A 268 12.69 21.72 -11.15
C LEU A 268 14.20 21.79 -10.97
N ASP A 269 14.71 22.79 -10.23
CA ASP A 269 16.12 22.91 -9.84
C ASP A 269 16.57 21.70 -8.99
N LYS A 270 15.71 21.20 -8.11
CA LYS A 270 16.00 19.99 -7.32
C LYS A 270 16.09 18.73 -8.20
N LEU A 271 15.25 18.62 -9.23
CA LEU A 271 15.38 17.53 -10.21
C LEU A 271 16.65 17.67 -11.05
N LEU A 272 17.03 18.89 -11.42
CA LEU A 272 18.29 19.16 -12.11
C LEU A 272 19.51 18.77 -11.24
N HIS A 273 19.51 19.15 -9.95
CA HIS A 273 20.56 18.79 -9.03
C HIS A 273 20.72 17.27 -8.87
N ILE A 274 19.63 16.50 -8.83
CA ILE A 274 19.69 15.03 -8.85
C ILE A 274 20.40 14.54 -10.12
N PHE A 275 20.07 15.10 -11.29
CA PHE A 275 20.72 14.73 -12.55
C PHE A 275 22.20 15.11 -12.57
N GLU A 276 22.58 16.27 -12.05
CA GLU A 276 23.99 16.68 -11.95
C GLU A 276 24.80 15.70 -11.09
N LEU A 277 24.26 15.25 -9.96
CA LEU A 277 24.87 14.22 -9.12
C LEU A 277 24.95 12.85 -9.83
N GLU A 278 23.97 12.48 -10.67
CA GLU A 278 24.06 11.28 -11.52
C GLU A 278 25.29 11.37 -12.46
N GLN A 279 25.52 12.53 -13.09
CA GLN A 279 26.66 12.74 -13.99
C GLN A 279 27.98 12.71 -13.22
N GLU A 280 28.03 13.30 -12.04
CA GLU A 280 29.21 13.29 -11.18
C GLU A 280 29.56 11.87 -10.73
N LEU A 281 28.59 11.08 -10.27
CA LEU A 281 28.77 9.65 -9.95
C LEU A 281 29.27 8.84 -11.14
N ALA A 282 28.69 9.03 -12.33
CA ALA A 282 29.08 8.29 -13.53
C ALA A 282 30.53 8.58 -13.98
N THR A 283 31.02 9.78 -13.71
CA THR A 283 32.40 10.20 -14.08
C THR A 283 33.43 9.94 -12.99
N HIS A 284 33.01 9.77 -11.71
CA HIS A 284 33.90 9.59 -10.55
C HIS A 284 33.64 8.24 -9.86
N VAL A 285 33.80 7.14 -10.63
CA VAL A 285 33.56 5.78 -10.12
C VAL A 285 34.50 5.45 -8.96
N GLY A 286 33.91 5.07 -7.82
CA GLY A 286 34.65 4.70 -6.60
C GLY A 286 35.14 5.89 -5.75
N ASP A 287 34.82 7.12 -6.13
CA ASP A 287 35.14 8.30 -5.31
C ASP A 287 34.25 8.32 -4.04
N VAL A 288 34.91 8.35 -2.88
CA VAL A 288 34.26 8.24 -1.58
C VAL A 288 33.51 9.52 -1.20
N ASP A 289 34.03 10.69 -1.60
CA ASP A 289 33.38 11.97 -1.28
C ASP A 289 32.12 12.15 -2.13
N VAL A 290 32.16 11.80 -3.41
CA VAL A 290 31.01 11.79 -4.29
C VAL A 290 29.96 10.75 -3.83
N LEU A 291 30.41 9.58 -3.39
CA LEU A 291 29.53 8.56 -2.80
C LEU A 291 28.80 9.11 -1.57
N LYS A 292 29.52 9.77 -0.68
CA LYS A 292 28.94 10.36 0.55
C LYS A 292 27.93 11.45 0.22
N GLU A 293 28.22 12.31 -0.76
CA GLU A 293 27.30 13.36 -1.20
C GLU A 293 26.03 12.77 -1.82
N ALA A 294 26.18 11.76 -2.69
CA ALA A 294 25.05 11.06 -3.26
C ALA A 294 24.15 10.40 -2.19
N LYS A 295 24.75 9.78 -1.16
CA LYS A 295 23.98 9.18 -0.06
C LYS A 295 23.21 10.25 0.74
N ARG A 296 23.80 11.43 0.98
CA ARG A 296 23.13 12.56 1.62
C ARG A 296 21.92 13.09 0.83
N ASN A 297 21.97 12.94 -0.49
CA ASN A 297 20.90 13.34 -1.38
C ASN A 297 19.96 12.18 -1.74
N GLY A 298 20.00 11.08 -1.00
CA GLY A 298 19.00 10.00 -1.06
C GLY A 298 19.22 8.94 -2.12
N PHE A 299 20.36 8.91 -2.82
CA PHE A 299 20.70 7.87 -3.80
C PHE A 299 20.77 6.49 -3.13
N SER A 300 20.11 5.50 -3.72
CA SER A 300 20.21 4.12 -3.28
C SER A 300 21.51 3.46 -3.75
N ASP A 301 21.99 2.47 -3.00
CA ASP A 301 23.15 1.66 -3.39
C ASP A 301 22.91 1.01 -4.76
N ARG A 302 21.67 0.64 -5.08
CA ARG A 302 21.28 0.09 -6.38
C ARG A 302 21.46 1.09 -7.54
N LYS A 303 21.05 2.35 -7.35
CA LYS A 303 21.24 3.39 -8.39
C LYS A 303 22.72 3.69 -8.60
N ILE A 304 23.49 3.83 -7.53
CA ILE A 304 24.94 4.07 -7.60
C ILE A 304 25.64 2.89 -8.31
N ALA A 305 25.24 1.66 -7.96
CA ALA A 305 25.77 0.45 -8.61
C ALA A 305 25.53 0.44 -10.13
N ASN A 306 24.34 0.85 -10.57
CA ASN A 306 24.04 0.97 -12.00
C ASN A 306 24.96 2.00 -12.69
N LEU A 307 25.18 3.16 -12.07
CA LEU A 307 26.06 4.21 -12.62
C LEU A 307 27.54 3.78 -12.63
N TRP A 308 27.94 2.98 -11.63
CA TRP A 308 29.32 2.49 -11.50
C TRP A 308 29.59 1.17 -12.21
N ASN A 309 28.58 0.56 -12.84
CA ASN A 309 28.65 -0.79 -13.41
C ASN A 309 29.17 -1.83 -12.39
N GLN A 310 28.60 -1.77 -11.19
CA GLN A 310 28.88 -2.64 -10.05
C GLN A 310 27.58 -3.31 -9.55
N THR A 311 27.70 -4.16 -8.53
CA THR A 311 26.55 -4.66 -7.79
C THR A 311 26.23 -3.76 -6.60
N ALA A 312 24.98 -3.76 -6.13
CA ALA A 312 24.59 -3.03 -4.92
C ALA A 312 25.40 -3.48 -3.68
N ASP A 313 25.74 -4.77 -3.61
CA ASP A 313 26.57 -5.31 -2.51
C ASP A 313 27.99 -4.75 -2.55
N GLN A 314 28.57 -4.51 -3.73
CA GLN A 314 29.89 -3.89 -3.85
C GLN A 314 29.85 -2.43 -3.40
N VAL A 315 28.83 -1.67 -3.80
CA VAL A 315 28.64 -0.28 -3.33
C VAL A 315 28.44 -0.26 -1.80
N ARG A 316 27.62 -1.17 -1.28
CA ARG A 316 27.42 -1.30 0.16
C ARG A 316 28.72 -1.62 0.90
N ALA A 317 29.52 -2.54 0.40
CA ALA A 317 30.83 -2.85 0.99
C ALA A 317 31.74 -1.61 0.99
N THR A 318 31.88 -0.89 -0.13
CA THR A 318 32.64 0.35 -0.21
C THR A 318 32.15 1.39 0.80
N ARG A 319 30.84 1.52 0.94
CA ARG A 319 30.20 2.45 1.90
C ARG A 319 30.57 2.10 3.35
N LEU A 320 30.45 0.83 3.73
CA LEU A 320 30.74 0.34 5.08
C LEU A 320 32.25 0.47 5.40
N GLU A 321 33.15 0.12 4.47
CA GLU A 321 34.60 0.28 4.63
C GLU A 321 35.01 1.74 4.89
N ASN A 322 34.26 2.70 4.34
CA ASN A 322 34.50 4.12 4.52
C ASN A 322 33.64 4.78 5.60
N ASN A 323 32.97 3.98 6.43
CA ASN A 323 32.08 4.44 7.50
C ASN A 323 30.96 5.37 7.02
N ILE A 324 30.47 5.19 5.79
CA ILE A 324 29.31 5.88 5.25
C ILE A 324 28.07 5.05 5.61
N VAL A 325 27.53 5.30 6.79
CA VAL A 325 26.35 4.61 7.34
C VAL A 325 25.27 5.66 7.66
N PRO A 326 23.98 5.29 7.51
CA PRO A 326 22.93 6.20 7.90
C PRO A 326 22.86 6.33 9.41
N VAL A 327 22.44 7.50 9.85
CA VAL A 327 21.99 7.79 11.20
C VAL A 327 20.47 7.97 11.18
N TYR A 328 19.84 7.86 12.34
CA TYR A 328 18.40 7.98 12.47
C TYR A 328 18.06 9.18 13.34
N LYS A 329 17.33 10.14 12.74
CA LYS A 329 16.84 11.33 13.39
C LYS A 329 15.42 11.13 13.88
N MET A 330 15.09 11.76 14.99
CA MET A 330 13.75 11.74 15.56
C MET A 330 12.82 12.64 14.75
N VAL A 331 11.60 12.19 14.50
CA VAL A 331 10.52 13.07 14.02
C VAL A 331 10.04 13.89 15.20
N ASP A 332 10.46 15.14 15.23
CA ASP A 332 10.33 16.06 16.34
C ASP A 332 9.37 17.20 16.00
N THR A 333 8.41 17.44 16.88
CA THR A 333 7.41 18.50 16.73
C THR A 333 7.97 19.91 16.93
N CYS A 334 9.15 20.04 17.49
CA CYS A 334 9.71 21.32 17.97
C CYS A 334 11.11 21.65 17.44
N ALA A 335 11.57 21.00 16.36
CA ALA A 335 12.88 21.25 15.75
C ALA A 335 14.05 21.32 16.78
N ALA A 336 14.06 20.37 17.71
CA ALA A 336 15.03 20.27 18.80
C ALA A 336 15.07 21.46 19.78
N GLU A 337 14.08 22.36 19.75
CA GLU A 337 13.97 23.47 20.69
C GLU A 337 13.66 23.00 22.13
N PHE A 338 12.92 21.89 22.25
CA PHE A 338 12.59 21.24 23.52
C PHE A 338 12.98 19.75 23.44
N GLU A 339 13.24 19.17 24.60
CA GLU A 339 13.51 17.72 24.66
C GLU A 339 12.28 16.93 24.20
N SER A 340 12.48 16.05 23.23
CA SER A 340 11.45 15.16 22.66
C SER A 340 11.77 13.71 22.99
N SER A 341 10.75 12.91 23.24
CA SER A 341 10.89 11.49 23.57
C SER A 341 10.14 10.56 22.59
N THR A 342 9.81 11.06 21.43
CA THR A 342 9.08 10.27 20.41
C THR A 342 9.92 9.11 19.88
N PRO A 343 9.43 7.87 19.90
CA PRO A 343 10.11 6.72 19.31
C PRO A 343 9.87 6.61 17.80
N TYR A 344 9.91 7.73 17.08
CA TYR A 344 9.57 7.84 15.66
C TYR A 344 10.74 8.43 14.90
N PHE A 345 11.31 7.67 13.94
CA PHE A 345 12.60 7.94 13.33
C PHE A 345 12.54 7.87 11.81
N TYR A 346 13.48 8.64 11.18
CA TYR A 346 13.81 8.56 9.77
C TYR A 346 15.33 8.52 9.57
N SER A 347 15.82 7.87 8.52
CA SER A 347 17.25 7.81 8.23
C SER A 347 17.74 9.06 7.50
N THR A 348 19.02 9.38 7.68
CA THR A 348 19.78 10.34 6.87
C THR A 348 21.29 10.05 6.98
N TYR A 349 22.11 10.69 6.14
CA TYR A 349 23.57 10.51 6.18
C TYR A 349 24.25 11.74 6.79
N GLU A 350 24.15 11.83 8.11
CA GLU A 350 24.77 12.87 8.96
C GLU A 350 25.69 12.20 10.00
N TRP A 351 26.03 12.91 11.07
CA TRP A 351 27.01 12.46 12.08
C TRP A 351 26.41 12.07 13.42
N GLU A 352 25.16 12.38 13.68
CA GLU A 352 24.52 12.14 14.98
C GLU A 352 23.31 11.21 14.84
N ASN A 353 23.34 10.12 15.61
CA ASN A 353 22.24 9.15 15.66
C ASN A 353 21.41 9.39 16.94
N GLU A 354 20.11 9.60 16.80
CA GLU A 354 19.18 9.85 17.91
C GLU A 354 18.40 8.58 18.32
N SER A 355 18.42 7.54 17.51
CA SER A 355 17.80 6.27 17.87
C SER A 355 18.74 5.45 18.75
N ILE A 356 18.37 5.32 20.02
CA ILE A 356 19.14 4.56 21.01
C ILE A 356 18.57 3.16 21.10
N LYS A 357 19.44 2.14 20.92
CA LYS A 357 19.07 0.75 21.12
C LYS A 357 18.70 0.51 22.58
N SER A 358 17.58 -0.14 22.82
CA SER A 358 17.14 -0.52 24.15
C SER A 358 17.85 -1.79 24.66
N ASP A 359 17.80 -2.03 25.97
CA ASP A 359 18.32 -3.27 26.58
C ASP A 359 17.36 -4.47 26.38
N LYS A 360 16.15 -4.22 25.89
CA LYS A 360 15.19 -5.29 25.60
C LYS A 360 15.53 -5.98 24.27
N GLU A 361 15.27 -7.28 24.22
CA GLU A 361 15.30 -8.03 22.97
C GLU A 361 14.20 -7.50 22.05
N SER A 362 14.54 -7.09 20.82
CA SER A 362 13.61 -6.49 19.88
C SER A 362 13.19 -7.43 18.76
N VAL A 363 12.03 -7.19 18.18
CA VAL A 363 11.49 -7.85 16.98
C VAL A 363 11.02 -6.79 16.00
N ILE A 364 11.48 -6.88 14.75
CA ILE A 364 11.03 -6.00 13.66
C ILE A 364 9.85 -6.62 12.95
N VAL A 365 8.80 -5.83 12.72
CA VAL A 365 7.66 -6.17 11.87
C VAL A 365 7.69 -5.27 10.64
N LEU A 366 7.70 -5.89 9.45
CA LEU A 366 7.64 -5.14 8.20
C LEU A 366 6.19 -4.84 7.84
N GLY A 367 5.91 -3.58 7.53
CA GLY A 367 4.60 -3.10 7.11
C GLY A 367 4.24 -3.46 5.68
N SER A 368 3.11 -2.94 5.20
CA SER A 368 2.54 -3.26 3.90
C SER A 368 2.85 -2.26 2.78
N GLY A 369 3.56 -1.17 3.10
CA GLY A 369 3.80 -0.09 2.14
C GLY A 369 2.52 0.67 1.77
N PRO A 370 2.45 1.30 0.58
CA PRO A 370 1.31 2.09 0.14
C PRO A 370 0.08 1.22 -0.10
N ILE A 371 -1.11 1.78 0.21
CA ILE A 371 -2.38 1.15 -0.14
C ILE A 371 -2.50 1.11 -1.67
N ARG A 372 -2.76 -0.07 -2.20
CA ARG A 372 -3.00 -0.32 -3.63
C ARG A 372 -3.95 -1.49 -3.82
N ILE A 373 -4.43 -1.68 -5.03
CA ILE A 373 -5.25 -2.85 -5.36
C ILE A 373 -4.45 -4.13 -5.05
N GLY A 374 -5.01 -5.04 -4.27
CA GLY A 374 -4.36 -6.26 -3.81
C GLY A 374 -3.54 -6.13 -2.53
N GLN A 375 -3.27 -4.90 -2.05
CA GLN A 375 -2.48 -4.63 -0.84
C GLN A 375 -3.16 -3.52 -0.03
N GLY A 376 -4.26 -3.84 0.64
CA GLY A 376 -5.11 -2.89 1.35
C GLY A 376 -4.75 -2.72 2.84
N VAL A 377 -5.57 -1.97 3.53
CA VAL A 377 -5.46 -1.69 4.98
C VAL A 377 -5.60 -2.95 5.85
N GLU A 378 -6.08 -4.05 5.30
CA GLU A 378 -6.23 -5.35 5.96
C GLU A 378 -4.88 -5.89 6.46
N PHE A 379 -3.81 -5.65 5.72
CA PHE A 379 -2.45 -6.01 6.14
C PHE A 379 -1.93 -5.10 7.26
N ASP A 380 -2.32 -3.84 7.25
CA ASP A 380 -1.99 -2.93 8.35
C ASP A 380 -2.67 -3.37 9.66
N TYR A 381 -3.94 -3.80 9.61
CA TYR A 381 -4.64 -4.41 10.74
C TYR A 381 -3.84 -5.59 11.31
N ALA A 382 -3.41 -6.53 10.47
CA ALA A 382 -2.64 -7.68 10.89
C ALA A 382 -1.28 -7.27 11.52
N THR A 383 -0.60 -6.30 10.92
CA THR A 383 0.67 -5.73 11.41
C THR A 383 0.50 -5.12 12.80
N VAL A 384 -0.51 -4.29 13.03
CA VAL A 384 -0.79 -3.64 14.33
C VAL A 384 -1.08 -4.68 15.41
N HIS A 385 -1.87 -5.72 15.09
CA HIS A 385 -2.16 -6.78 16.04
C HIS A 385 -0.94 -7.67 16.34
N SER A 386 -0.05 -7.87 15.37
CA SER A 386 1.23 -8.53 15.58
C SER A 386 2.12 -7.75 16.56
N VAL A 387 2.24 -6.45 16.36
CA VAL A 387 3.00 -5.56 17.25
C VAL A 387 2.50 -5.65 18.69
N LYS A 388 1.19 -5.58 18.90
CA LYS A 388 0.60 -5.71 20.25
C LYS A 388 0.90 -7.06 20.91
N ALA A 389 0.92 -8.13 20.12
CA ALA A 389 1.28 -9.47 20.63
C ALA A 389 2.76 -9.55 21.00
N ILE A 390 3.66 -8.95 20.22
CA ILE A 390 5.11 -8.87 20.51
C ILE A 390 5.34 -8.11 21.81
N GLN A 391 4.71 -6.95 22.00
CA GLN A 391 4.77 -6.15 23.23
C GLN A 391 4.24 -6.93 24.44
N ALA A 392 3.09 -7.60 24.29
CA ALA A 392 2.50 -8.44 25.35
C ALA A 392 3.39 -9.65 25.71
N ALA A 393 4.23 -10.12 24.79
CA ALA A 393 5.22 -11.18 25.05
C ALA A 393 6.51 -10.65 25.73
N GLY A 394 6.63 -9.33 25.96
CA GLY A 394 7.75 -8.69 26.65
C GLY A 394 8.91 -8.25 25.75
N TYR A 395 8.78 -8.37 24.44
CA TYR A 395 9.76 -7.87 23.47
C TYR A 395 9.53 -6.38 23.16
N GLU A 396 10.59 -5.71 22.72
CA GLU A 396 10.46 -4.41 22.07
C GLU A 396 9.96 -4.62 20.63
N ALA A 397 8.81 -4.03 20.31
CA ALA A 397 8.23 -4.15 18.99
C ALA A 397 8.61 -2.94 18.11
N ILE A 398 9.29 -3.22 17.00
CA ILE A 398 9.74 -2.21 16.04
C ILE A 398 8.95 -2.38 14.75
N ILE A 399 8.36 -1.29 14.23
CA ILE A 399 7.72 -1.27 12.92
C ILE A 399 8.58 -0.51 11.92
N MET A 400 8.60 -1.01 10.68
CA MET A 400 9.05 -0.26 9.50
C MET A 400 7.91 -0.17 8.49
N ASN A 401 7.57 1.04 8.06
CA ASN A 401 6.57 1.29 7.00
C ASN A 401 6.77 2.68 6.39
N SER A 402 6.21 2.93 5.20
CA SER A 402 6.30 4.20 4.46
C SER A 402 4.93 4.83 4.13
N ASN A 403 3.86 4.32 4.70
CA ASN A 403 2.50 4.76 4.41
C ASN A 403 1.97 5.67 5.53
N PRO A 404 1.66 6.95 5.25
CA PRO A 404 1.18 7.87 6.29
C PRO A 404 -0.29 7.65 6.67
N GLU A 405 -1.07 6.92 5.87
CA GLU A 405 -2.52 6.71 6.07
C GLU A 405 -2.84 5.52 6.99
N THR A 406 -1.83 4.82 7.52
CA THR A 406 -2.01 3.59 8.29
C THR A 406 -1.88 3.79 9.79
N VAL A 407 -2.52 2.92 10.56
CA VAL A 407 -2.44 2.91 12.03
C VAL A 407 -1.07 2.43 12.50
N SER A 408 -0.42 1.51 11.77
CA SER A 408 0.91 1.01 12.11
C SER A 408 1.98 2.12 12.17
N THR A 409 1.78 3.19 11.41
CA THR A 409 2.69 4.35 11.41
C THR A 409 2.32 5.42 12.42
N ASP A 410 1.40 5.17 13.33
CA ASP A 410 1.21 6.00 14.51
C ASP A 410 2.27 5.66 15.56
N PHE A 411 3.01 6.67 16.06
CA PHE A 411 4.11 6.47 17.00
C PHE A 411 3.67 5.85 18.34
N SER A 412 2.37 5.85 18.65
CA SER A 412 1.84 5.26 19.89
C SER A 412 1.56 3.75 19.76
N VAL A 413 1.73 3.14 18.59
CA VAL A 413 1.40 1.73 18.32
C VAL A 413 2.55 0.80 18.68
N SER A 414 3.76 1.12 18.24
CA SER A 414 4.97 0.34 18.48
C SER A 414 5.88 1.01 19.50
N ASP A 415 6.87 0.26 20.02
CA ASP A 415 7.90 0.83 20.89
C ASP A 415 8.88 1.70 20.10
N LYS A 416 9.12 1.34 18.80
CA LYS A 416 9.83 2.17 17.82
C LYS A 416 9.19 2.09 16.44
N LEU A 417 9.18 3.21 15.75
CA LEU A 417 8.71 3.33 14.38
C LEU A 417 9.83 3.92 13.51
N TYR A 418 10.24 3.16 12.49
CA TYR A 418 11.10 3.67 11.42
C TYR A 418 10.26 3.95 10.19
N PHE A 419 10.12 5.22 9.85
CA PHE A 419 9.38 5.66 8.67
C PHE A 419 10.33 5.67 7.47
N GLU A 420 10.42 4.50 6.82
CA GLU A 420 11.43 4.23 5.78
C GLU A 420 10.84 3.43 4.62
N PRO A 421 11.45 3.53 3.43
CA PRO A 421 11.11 2.64 2.33
C PRO A 421 11.30 1.17 2.70
N LEU A 422 10.42 0.29 2.19
CA LEU A 422 10.53 -1.15 2.39
C LEU A 422 11.39 -1.77 1.28
N THR A 423 12.65 -1.33 1.18
CA THR A 423 13.67 -1.90 0.28
C THR A 423 14.68 -2.70 1.09
N PHE A 424 15.42 -3.59 0.42
CA PHE A 424 16.47 -4.36 1.09
C PHE A 424 17.50 -3.46 1.80
N GLU A 425 17.97 -2.40 1.13
CA GLU A 425 18.95 -1.48 1.69
C GLU A 425 18.42 -0.77 2.95
N ASP A 426 17.24 -0.15 2.85
CA ASP A 426 16.67 0.63 3.94
C ASP A 426 16.33 -0.26 5.16
N VAL A 427 15.81 -1.48 4.92
CA VAL A 427 15.51 -2.46 5.96
C VAL A 427 16.78 -2.99 6.63
N MET A 428 17.81 -3.34 5.84
CA MET A 428 19.08 -3.82 6.39
C MET A 428 19.79 -2.79 7.26
N ASN A 429 19.72 -1.50 6.89
CA ASN A 429 20.31 -0.43 7.69
C ASN A 429 19.68 -0.35 9.09
N VAL A 430 18.34 -0.53 9.21
CA VAL A 430 17.66 -0.58 10.51
C VAL A 430 18.01 -1.86 11.28
N ILE A 431 18.07 -3.01 10.59
CA ILE A 431 18.44 -4.30 11.21
C ILE A 431 19.86 -4.21 11.80
N GLU A 432 20.79 -3.58 11.10
CA GLU A 432 22.17 -3.42 11.58
C GLU A 432 22.27 -2.50 12.81
N LEU A 433 21.43 -1.48 12.89
CA LEU A 433 21.34 -0.62 14.06
C LEU A 433 20.72 -1.36 15.26
N GLU A 434 19.54 -1.95 15.04
CA GLU A 434 18.73 -2.51 16.14
C GLU A 434 19.12 -3.91 16.53
N GLN A 435 19.76 -4.69 15.64
CA GLN A 435 20.17 -6.08 15.87
C GLN A 435 19.04 -6.90 16.52
N PRO A 436 17.87 -7.02 15.87
CA PRO A 436 16.70 -7.66 16.44
C PRO A 436 16.92 -9.18 16.60
N LYS A 437 16.10 -9.80 17.44
CA LYS A 437 15.97 -11.26 17.52
C LYS A 437 15.63 -11.88 16.16
N GLY A 438 14.88 -11.16 15.35
CA GLY A 438 14.49 -11.52 13.99
C GLY A 438 13.45 -10.58 13.42
N VAL A 439 13.02 -10.88 12.19
CA VAL A 439 12.10 -10.08 11.41
C VAL A 439 10.84 -10.89 11.09
N VAL A 440 9.67 -10.29 11.30
CA VAL A 440 8.35 -10.84 10.94
C VAL A 440 7.91 -10.26 9.61
N VAL A 441 7.66 -11.13 8.62
CA VAL A 441 7.29 -10.76 7.25
C VAL A 441 5.87 -11.17 6.88
N GLN A 442 5.20 -12.02 7.66
CA GLN A 442 3.92 -12.66 7.28
C GLN A 442 2.70 -11.73 7.29
N PHE A 443 2.79 -10.54 7.90
CA PHE A 443 1.62 -9.66 8.09
C PHE A 443 1.60 -8.47 7.13
N GLY A 444 2.72 -8.10 6.52
CA GLY A 444 2.84 -6.97 5.60
C GLY A 444 2.49 -7.28 4.14
N GLY A 445 1.78 -8.38 3.89
CA GLY A 445 1.42 -8.81 2.53
C GLY A 445 2.64 -9.13 1.65
N GLN A 446 2.48 -8.99 0.33
CA GLN A 446 3.55 -9.34 -0.62
C GLN A 446 4.79 -8.46 -0.47
N THR A 447 4.62 -7.18 -0.12
CA THR A 447 5.74 -6.25 0.13
C THR A 447 6.73 -6.81 1.14
N ALA A 448 6.24 -7.28 2.27
CA ALA A 448 7.09 -7.83 3.33
C ALA A 448 7.67 -9.21 2.95
N ILE A 449 6.86 -10.08 2.32
CA ILE A 449 7.29 -11.43 1.90
C ILE A 449 8.43 -11.35 0.88
N ASN A 450 8.38 -10.42 -0.07
CA ASN A 450 9.44 -10.23 -1.09
C ASN A 450 10.81 -9.91 -0.49
N LEU A 451 10.85 -9.43 0.75
CA LEU A 451 12.10 -9.14 1.48
C LEU A 451 12.64 -10.36 2.25
N ALA A 452 11.86 -11.42 2.41
CA ALA A 452 12.26 -12.58 3.21
C ALA A 452 13.53 -13.25 2.66
N GLU A 453 13.57 -13.53 1.36
CA GLU A 453 14.70 -14.20 0.72
C GLU A 453 15.99 -13.36 0.77
N PRO A 454 16.02 -12.09 0.29
CA PRO A 454 17.24 -11.29 0.35
C PRO A 454 17.72 -11.04 1.78
N LEU A 455 16.85 -10.85 2.76
CA LEU A 455 17.21 -10.71 4.17
C LEU A 455 17.81 -12.00 4.73
N SER A 456 17.21 -13.14 4.43
CA SER A 456 17.72 -14.44 4.86
C SER A 456 19.09 -14.74 4.27
N LYS A 457 19.33 -14.43 2.97
CA LYS A 457 20.65 -14.55 2.33
C LYS A 457 21.70 -13.66 2.98
N ALA A 458 21.30 -12.50 3.51
CA ALA A 458 22.16 -11.61 4.28
C ALA A 458 22.37 -12.06 5.74
N GLY A 459 21.84 -13.22 6.14
CA GLY A 459 22.00 -13.79 7.49
C GLY A 459 20.98 -13.30 8.52
N VAL A 460 19.94 -12.59 8.10
CA VAL A 460 18.87 -12.13 8.98
C VAL A 460 17.92 -13.28 9.30
N LYS A 461 17.60 -13.45 10.58
CA LYS A 461 16.64 -14.46 11.02
C LYS A 461 15.22 -14.04 10.68
N ILE A 462 14.56 -14.78 9.79
CA ILE A 462 13.12 -14.64 9.53
C ILE A 462 12.38 -15.45 10.60
N LEU A 463 11.42 -14.80 11.28
CA LEU A 463 10.58 -15.42 12.31
C LEU A 463 9.30 -15.96 11.67
N GLY A 464 8.90 -17.17 12.05
CA GLY A 464 7.77 -17.88 11.47
C GLY A 464 8.19 -18.88 10.40
N THR A 465 7.39 -19.02 9.33
CA THR A 465 7.70 -19.92 8.20
C THR A 465 9.02 -19.52 7.55
N GLN A 466 9.90 -20.51 7.34
CA GLN A 466 11.25 -20.27 6.81
C GLN A 466 11.21 -20.06 5.29
N VAL A 467 12.20 -19.33 4.73
CA VAL A 467 12.25 -18.96 3.31
C VAL A 467 12.16 -20.17 2.39
N ALA A 468 12.86 -21.26 2.69
CA ALA A 468 12.79 -22.48 1.88
C ALA A 468 11.38 -23.09 1.80
N ASP A 469 10.55 -22.91 2.83
CA ASP A 469 9.17 -23.37 2.86
C ASP A 469 8.21 -22.34 2.22
N LEU A 470 8.56 -21.03 2.26
CA LEU A 470 7.89 -20.01 1.47
C LEU A 470 8.08 -20.28 -0.03
N ASP A 471 9.30 -20.56 -0.47
CA ASP A 471 9.63 -20.90 -1.85
C ASP A 471 8.88 -22.16 -2.31
N ARG A 472 8.76 -23.18 -1.46
CA ARG A 472 7.98 -24.40 -1.77
C ARG A 472 6.49 -24.13 -2.00
N ALA A 473 5.95 -23.07 -1.43
CA ALA A 473 4.56 -22.66 -1.64
C ALA A 473 4.39 -21.74 -2.86
N GLU A 474 5.38 -20.92 -3.20
CA GLU A 474 5.30 -19.92 -4.27
C GLU A 474 5.86 -20.43 -5.61
N ASP A 475 6.92 -21.28 -5.58
CA ASP A 475 7.43 -21.92 -6.78
C ASP A 475 6.52 -23.04 -7.25
N ARG A 476 6.09 -22.97 -8.52
CA ARG A 476 5.11 -23.91 -9.07
C ARG A 476 5.55 -25.37 -9.01
N ASP A 477 6.77 -25.65 -9.45
CA ASP A 477 7.26 -27.02 -9.57
C ASP A 477 7.44 -27.65 -8.19
N LEU A 478 7.95 -26.86 -7.23
CA LEU A 478 8.08 -27.28 -5.83
C LEU A 478 6.71 -27.45 -5.18
N PHE A 479 5.74 -26.59 -5.47
CA PHE A 479 4.38 -26.69 -4.95
C PHE A 479 3.64 -27.90 -5.53
N GLU A 480 3.73 -28.12 -6.84
CA GLU A 480 3.16 -29.31 -7.48
C GLU A 480 3.73 -30.61 -6.89
N GLN A 481 5.04 -30.65 -6.64
CA GLN A 481 5.66 -31.80 -5.99
C GLN A 481 5.16 -31.98 -4.55
N ALA A 482 5.04 -30.89 -3.79
CA ALA A 482 4.49 -30.93 -2.44
C ALA A 482 3.05 -31.45 -2.40
N LEU A 483 2.20 -31.03 -3.34
CA LEU A 483 0.81 -31.53 -3.44
C LEU A 483 0.76 -33.02 -3.80
N LYS A 484 1.63 -33.50 -4.70
CA LYS A 484 1.76 -34.91 -5.06
C LYS A 484 2.23 -35.75 -3.85
N ASP A 485 3.23 -35.28 -3.12
CA ASP A 485 3.75 -35.98 -1.93
C ASP A 485 2.71 -36.06 -0.82
N LEU A 486 1.81 -35.08 -0.76
CA LEU A 486 0.70 -35.00 0.19
C LEU A 486 -0.59 -35.67 -0.33
N ASP A 487 -0.61 -36.25 -1.53
CA ASP A 487 -1.80 -36.83 -2.17
C ASP A 487 -3.00 -35.86 -2.15
N ILE A 488 -2.77 -34.60 -2.58
CA ILE A 488 -3.77 -33.54 -2.64
C ILE A 488 -3.99 -33.16 -4.11
N PRO A 489 -5.24 -33.17 -4.63
CA PRO A 489 -5.53 -32.82 -5.99
C PRO A 489 -5.29 -31.33 -6.30
N GLN A 490 -4.75 -31.06 -7.49
CA GLN A 490 -4.63 -29.72 -8.07
C GLN A 490 -5.21 -29.73 -9.51
N PRO A 491 -5.61 -28.57 -10.08
CA PRO A 491 -5.95 -28.49 -11.47
C PRO A 491 -4.79 -28.96 -12.36
N PRO A 492 -5.04 -29.80 -13.39
CA PRO A 492 -4.01 -30.18 -14.34
C PRO A 492 -3.43 -28.96 -15.06
N GLY A 493 -2.12 -28.87 -15.18
CA GLY A 493 -1.46 -27.76 -15.84
C GLY A 493 -0.09 -28.11 -16.40
N GLN A 494 0.42 -27.27 -17.30
CA GLN A 494 1.75 -27.38 -17.88
C GLN A 494 2.37 -26.00 -18.09
N THR A 495 3.70 -25.93 -18.03
CA THR A 495 4.47 -24.77 -18.46
C THR A 495 4.72 -24.80 -19.96
N ALA A 496 4.72 -23.64 -20.61
CA ALA A 496 5.04 -23.46 -22.01
C ALA A 496 5.98 -22.26 -22.19
N THR A 497 6.98 -22.44 -23.02
CA THR A 497 7.98 -21.38 -23.32
C THR A 497 7.70 -20.69 -24.66
N ASN A 498 6.80 -21.26 -25.47
CA ASN A 498 6.42 -20.73 -26.76
C ASN A 498 4.95 -21.06 -27.10
N GLU A 499 4.44 -20.43 -28.18
CA GLU A 499 3.06 -20.53 -28.64
C GLU A 499 2.63 -22.00 -28.93
N GLU A 500 3.47 -22.80 -29.57
CA GLU A 500 3.13 -24.19 -29.97
C GLU A 500 3.10 -25.10 -28.74
N GLU A 501 4.01 -24.96 -27.80
CA GLU A 501 3.97 -25.70 -26.54
C GLU A 501 2.69 -25.38 -25.73
N ALA A 502 2.29 -24.08 -25.68
CA ALA A 502 1.07 -23.68 -25.00
C ALA A 502 -0.17 -24.30 -25.64
N VAL A 503 -0.26 -24.31 -26.96
CA VAL A 503 -1.37 -24.96 -27.73
C VAL A 503 -1.39 -26.47 -27.51
N GLU A 504 -0.22 -27.13 -27.51
CA GLU A 504 -0.14 -28.56 -27.23
C GLU A 504 -0.59 -28.88 -25.78
N ALA A 505 -0.16 -28.08 -24.82
CA ALA A 505 -0.59 -28.19 -23.43
C ALA A 505 -2.12 -28.03 -23.31
N ALA A 506 -2.68 -26.97 -23.89
CA ALA A 506 -4.11 -26.70 -23.85
C ALA A 506 -4.96 -27.81 -24.54
N ARG A 507 -4.48 -28.38 -25.64
CA ARG A 507 -5.13 -29.53 -26.30
C ARG A 507 -5.15 -30.80 -25.43
N LYS A 508 -4.08 -31.02 -24.64
CA LYS A 508 -4.02 -32.16 -23.71
C LYS A 508 -4.91 -31.93 -22.47
N ILE A 509 -4.94 -30.73 -21.97
CA ILE A 509 -5.71 -30.32 -20.76
C ILE A 509 -7.20 -30.24 -21.11
N GLY A 510 -7.54 -29.69 -22.29
CA GLY A 510 -8.90 -29.36 -22.73
C GLY A 510 -9.26 -27.91 -22.38
N PHE A 511 -9.91 -27.21 -23.32
CA PHE A 511 -10.44 -25.85 -23.09
C PHE A 511 -11.73 -25.89 -22.25
N PRO A 512 -11.99 -24.82 -21.46
CA PRO A 512 -11.20 -23.61 -21.30
C PRO A 512 -9.96 -23.81 -20.42
N VAL A 513 -8.91 -23.01 -20.70
CA VAL A 513 -7.67 -22.99 -19.92
C VAL A 513 -7.45 -21.62 -19.29
N LEU A 514 -6.81 -21.59 -18.13
CA LEU A 514 -6.30 -20.38 -17.50
C LEU A 514 -4.84 -20.24 -17.89
N VAL A 515 -4.47 -19.10 -18.47
CA VAL A 515 -3.10 -18.81 -18.86
C VAL A 515 -2.55 -17.65 -18.05
N ARG A 516 -1.30 -17.78 -17.61
CA ARG A 516 -0.61 -16.75 -16.84
C ARG A 516 0.90 -16.82 -17.02
N PRO A 517 1.63 -15.68 -16.99
CA PRO A 517 3.08 -15.71 -16.91
C PRO A 517 3.54 -16.30 -15.56
N SER A 518 4.67 -17.02 -15.55
CA SER A 518 5.15 -17.72 -14.33
C SER A 518 5.60 -16.78 -13.21
N TYR A 519 5.98 -15.55 -13.54
CA TYR A 519 6.53 -14.57 -12.60
C TYR A 519 5.81 -13.22 -12.68
N VAL A 520 4.51 -13.20 -12.37
CA VAL A 520 3.75 -11.95 -12.31
C VAL A 520 2.99 -11.85 -11.00
N LEU A 521 3.32 -10.80 -10.24
CA LEU A 521 2.69 -10.48 -8.95
C LEU A 521 1.22 -10.02 -9.12
N GLY A 522 0.31 -10.57 -8.31
CA GLY A 522 -1.05 -10.09 -8.16
C GLY A 522 -2.00 -10.36 -9.34
N GLY A 523 -1.84 -11.50 -10.04
CA GLY A 523 -2.77 -11.90 -11.11
C GLY A 523 -2.67 -11.08 -12.39
N ARG A 524 -1.64 -10.25 -12.53
CA ARG A 524 -1.44 -9.42 -13.72
C ARG A 524 -1.27 -10.29 -14.96
N ALA A 525 -2.01 -9.96 -16.02
CA ALA A 525 -2.02 -10.69 -17.29
C ALA A 525 -2.49 -12.15 -17.18
N MET A 526 -3.31 -12.51 -16.20
CA MET A 526 -4.04 -13.80 -16.23
C MET A 526 -5.27 -13.69 -17.11
N GLU A 527 -5.51 -14.68 -17.96
CA GLU A 527 -6.64 -14.71 -18.87
C GLU A 527 -7.26 -16.11 -18.94
N ILE A 528 -8.58 -16.19 -18.97
CA ILE A 528 -9.33 -17.41 -19.25
C ILE A 528 -9.51 -17.47 -20.75
N VAL A 529 -8.99 -18.53 -21.37
CA VAL A 529 -8.95 -18.71 -22.81
C VAL A 529 -9.84 -19.90 -23.20
N GLU A 530 -10.81 -19.64 -24.07
CA GLU A 530 -11.83 -20.64 -24.44
C GLU A 530 -11.47 -21.47 -25.66
N ASN A 531 -10.53 -21.01 -26.50
CA ASN A 531 -10.16 -21.65 -27.74
C ASN A 531 -8.70 -21.39 -28.12
N GLU A 532 -8.24 -22.08 -29.18
CA GLU A 532 -6.85 -22.02 -29.63
C GLU A 532 -6.46 -20.64 -30.22
N ASP A 533 -7.38 -19.96 -30.91
CA ASP A 533 -7.10 -18.69 -31.55
C ASP A 533 -6.84 -17.59 -30.49
N ASP A 534 -7.65 -17.58 -29.43
CA ASP A 534 -7.47 -16.68 -28.28
C ASP A 534 -6.16 -16.99 -27.55
N LEU A 535 -5.82 -18.28 -27.37
CA LEU A 535 -4.56 -18.69 -26.77
C LEU A 535 -3.34 -18.17 -27.55
N ARG A 536 -3.37 -18.30 -28.87
CA ARG A 536 -2.31 -17.80 -29.75
C ARG A 536 -2.19 -16.26 -29.65
N SER A 537 -3.32 -15.57 -29.60
CA SER A 537 -3.35 -14.12 -29.42
C SER A 537 -2.72 -13.70 -28.08
N TYR A 538 -3.11 -14.38 -27.01
CA TYR A 538 -2.54 -14.15 -25.67
C TYR A 538 -1.02 -14.38 -25.65
N MET A 539 -0.55 -15.51 -26.17
CA MET A 539 0.87 -15.87 -26.17
C MET A 539 1.75 -14.82 -26.88
N ARG A 540 1.27 -14.26 -27.99
CA ARG A 540 2.00 -13.18 -28.71
C ARG A 540 2.17 -11.92 -27.89
N THR A 541 1.26 -11.64 -26.98
CA THR A 541 1.29 -10.48 -26.07
C THR A 541 2.09 -10.80 -24.82
N ALA A 542 1.86 -11.94 -24.20
CA ALA A 542 2.49 -12.38 -22.96
C ALA A 542 4.00 -12.66 -23.14
N VAL A 543 4.41 -13.34 -24.23
CA VAL A 543 5.82 -13.64 -24.53
C VAL A 543 6.60 -12.36 -24.82
N LYS A 544 5.99 -11.34 -25.43
CA LYS A 544 6.63 -10.03 -25.61
C LYS A 544 6.87 -9.31 -24.27
N ALA A 545 5.97 -9.51 -23.31
CA ALA A 545 6.09 -8.88 -21.99
C ALA A 545 7.13 -9.58 -21.09
N SER A 546 7.43 -10.85 -21.32
CA SER A 546 8.36 -11.65 -20.52
C SER A 546 9.08 -12.71 -21.38
N PRO A 547 10.05 -12.32 -22.22
CA PRO A 547 10.69 -13.22 -23.21
C PRO A 547 11.42 -14.41 -22.59
N ASP A 548 11.91 -14.27 -21.37
CA ASP A 548 12.79 -15.25 -20.69
C ASP A 548 12.04 -16.15 -19.69
N HIS A 549 10.72 -16.00 -19.56
CA HIS A 549 9.94 -16.73 -18.55
C HIS A 549 8.81 -17.55 -19.17
N PRO A 550 8.61 -18.80 -18.71
CA PRO A 550 7.56 -19.65 -19.20
C PRO A 550 6.16 -19.10 -18.84
N VAL A 551 5.17 -19.45 -19.67
CA VAL A 551 3.75 -19.22 -19.42
C VAL A 551 3.14 -20.49 -18.86
N LEU A 552 2.27 -20.35 -17.87
CA LEU A 552 1.51 -21.45 -17.29
C LEU A 552 0.19 -21.60 -18.02
N VAL A 553 -0.15 -22.83 -18.39
CA VAL A 553 -1.42 -23.21 -18.99
C VAL A 553 -2.09 -24.23 -18.07
N ASP A 554 -3.11 -23.80 -17.34
CA ASP A 554 -3.81 -24.60 -16.34
C ASP A 554 -5.24 -24.89 -16.78
N SER A 555 -5.78 -26.06 -16.40
CA SER A 555 -7.19 -26.37 -16.58
C SER A 555 -8.04 -25.33 -15.81
N TYR A 556 -8.93 -24.64 -16.50
CA TYR A 556 -9.91 -23.81 -15.84
C TYR A 556 -11.07 -24.67 -15.35
N ILE A 557 -11.15 -24.84 -14.04
CA ILE A 557 -12.20 -25.63 -13.41
C ILE A 557 -13.41 -24.73 -13.12
N ILE A 558 -14.50 -24.93 -13.85
CA ILE A 558 -15.78 -24.28 -13.53
C ILE A 558 -16.37 -24.99 -12.32
N GLY A 559 -16.34 -24.33 -11.17
CA GLY A 559 -16.75 -24.89 -9.88
C GLY A 559 -17.09 -23.84 -8.85
N ARG A 560 -17.42 -24.30 -7.65
CA ARG A 560 -17.55 -23.42 -6.46
C ARG A 560 -16.18 -23.18 -5.88
N GLU A 561 -15.92 -21.96 -5.49
CA GLU A 561 -14.66 -21.56 -4.87
C GLU A 561 -14.85 -21.30 -3.37
N CYS A 562 -13.84 -21.62 -2.60
CA CYS A 562 -13.78 -21.27 -1.19
C CYS A 562 -12.34 -21.03 -0.75
N GLU A 563 -12.17 -20.32 0.36
CA GLU A 563 -10.86 -20.06 0.93
C GLU A 563 -10.85 -20.32 2.43
N VAL A 564 -9.64 -20.58 2.94
CA VAL A 564 -9.36 -20.83 4.36
C VAL A 564 -8.14 -20.03 4.75
N ASP A 565 -8.23 -19.29 5.85
CA ASP A 565 -7.07 -18.79 6.58
C ASP A 565 -6.84 -19.68 7.80
N ALA A 566 -5.69 -20.34 7.85
CA ALA A 566 -5.32 -21.24 8.92
C ALA A 566 -4.14 -20.69 9.73
N ILE A 567 -4.01 -21.16 10.97
CA ILE A 567 -2.92 -20.81 11.87
C ILE A 567 -2.26 -22.10 12.35
N SER A 568 -0.95 -22.24 12.13
CA SER A 568 -0.20 -23.46 12.41
C SER A 568 0.99 -23.21 13.33
N ASP A 569 1.21 -24.14 14.28
CA ASP A 569 2.43 -24.18 15.10
C ASP A 569 3.43 -25.26 14.61
N GLY A 570 3.20 -25.81 13.41
CA GLY A 570 3.99 -26.89 12.82
C GLY A 570 3.56 -28.30 13.26
N LYS A 571 2.62 -28.41 14.19
CA LYS A 571 2.10 -29.68 14.70
C LYS A 571 0.56 -29.69 14.70
N ASP A 572 -0.03 -28.66 15.30
CA ASP A 572 -1.46 -28.46 15.36
C ASP A 572 -1.84 -27.29 14.43
N VAL A 573 -3.05 -27.35 13.86
CA VAL A 573 -3.55 -26.37 12.88
C VAL A 573 -4.94 -25.92 13.29
N LEU A 574 -5.09 -24.64 13.63
CA LEU A 574 -6.39 -24.00 13.90
C LEU A 574 -6.96 -23.47 12.58
N ILE A 575 -8.17 -23.89 12.24
CA ILE A 575 -8.94 -23.40 11.11
C ILE A 575 -10.13 -22.63 11.68
N PRO A 576 -10.10 -21.28 11.69
CA PRO A 576 -11.17 -20.44 12.23
C PRO A 576 -12.50 -20.62 11.51
N GLY A 577 -12.47 -20.81 10.19
CA GLY A 577 -13.65 -21.01 9.37
C GLY A 577 -13.31 -21.24 7.91
N ILE A 578 -14.29 -21.77 7.16
CA ILE A 578 -14.25 -21.90 5.70
C ILE A 578 -15.14 -20.81 5.14
N MET A 579 -14.63 -20.02 4.21
CA MET A 579 -15.38 -18.99 3.50
C MET A 579 -15.74 -19.48 2.11
N GLU A 580 -17.03 -19.53 1.81
CA GLU A 580 -17.55 -19.92 0.51
C GLU A 580 -17.79 -18.68 -0.35
N HIS A 581 -17.30 -18.69 -1.61
CA HIS A 581 -17.53 -17.59 -2.55
C HIS A 581 -18.90 -17.73 -3.23
N ILE A 582 -19.58 -16.60 -3.40
CA ILE A 582 -20.86 -16.55 -4.15
C ILE A 582 -20.58 -16.61 -5.65
N GLU A 583 -19.55 -15.90 -6.10
CA GLU A 583 -19.08 -15.98 -7.49
C GLU A 583 -18.45 -17.35 -7.76
N ARG A 584 -18.60 -17.80 -9.00
CA ARG A 584 -17.94 -19.03 -9.46
C ARG A 584 -16.44 -18.79 -9.62
N ALA A 585 -15.67 -19.87 -9.64
CA ALA A 585 -14.23 -19.83 -9.91
C ALA A 585 -13.90 -19.01 -11.17
N GLY A 586 -12.79 -18.28 -11.13
CA GLY A 586 -12.34 -17.38 -12.19
C GLY A 586 -12.50 -15.89 -11.88
N VAL A 587 -13.19 -15.55 -10.80
CA VAL A 587 -13.16 -14.19 -10.21
C VAL A 587 -12.15 -14.19 -9.07
N HIS A 588 -11.27 -13.21 -9.04
CA HIS A 588 -10.27 -13.10 -7.95
C HIS A 588 -10.96 -13.11 -6.58
N SER A 589 -10.40 -13.84 -5.60
CA SER A 589 -11.00 -14.00 -4.27
C SER A 589 -11.26 -12.66 -3.55
N GLY A 590 -10.40 -11.65 -3.77
CA GLY A 590 -10.59 -10.29 -3.26
C GLY A 590 -11.79 -9.55 -3.84
N ASP A 591 -12.23 -9.92 -5.05
CA ASP A 591 -13.37 -9.32 -5.76
C ASP A 591 -14.66 -10.13 -5.58
N SER A 592 -14.58 -11.31 -4.97
CA SER A 592 -15.71 -12.18 -4.70
C SER A 592 -16.37 -11.84 -3.37
N MET A 593 -17.69 -11.96 -3.33
CA MET A 593 -18.43 -11.99 -2.07
C MET A 593 -18.16 -13.32 -1.38
N ALA A 594 -17.73 -13.30 -0.13
CA ALA A 594 -17.47 -14.49 0.66
C ALA A 594 -18.46 -14.60 1.81
N VAL A 595 -18.94 -15.81 2.04
CA VAL A 595 -19.94 -16.13 3.07
C VAL A 595 -19.34 -17.06 4.12
N TYR A 596 -19.54 -16.72 5.39
CA TYR A 596 -19.20 -17.55 6.53
C TYR A 596 -20.38 -17.65 7.51
N PRO A 597 -20.74 -18.85 8.00
CA PRO A 597 -20.30 -20.18 7.61
C PRO A 597 -20.69 -20.54 6.16
N PRO A 598 -20.06 -21.55 5.54
CA PRO A 598 -20.42 -21.98 4.19
C PRO A 598 -21.87 -22.47 4.14
N GLN A 599 -22.60 -22.12 3.08
CA GLN A 599 -24.03 -22.36 2.95
C GLN A 599 -24.35 -23.58 2.09
N THR A 600 -23.52 -23.86 1.08
CA THR A 600 -23.78 -24.92 0.10
C THR A 600 -22.79 -26.10 0.16
N LEU A 601 -21.69 -25.95 0.92
CA LEU A 601 -20.69 -27.00 1.05
C LEU A 601 -21.15 -28.11 2.01
N SER A 602 -21.19 -29.35 1.53
CA SER A 602 -21.52 -30.50 2.36
C SER A 602 -20.52 -30.70 3.49
N LYS A 603 -20.93 -31.33 4.60
CA LYS A 603 -20.02 -31.63 5.72
C LYS A 603 -18.80 -32.44 5.28
N LYS A 604 -18.98 -33.37 4.33
CA LYS A 604 -17.89 -34.17 3.74
C LYS A 604 -16.86 -33.27 3.04
N ILE A 605 -17.32 -32.30 2.25
CA ILE A 605 -16.42 -31.35 1.59
C ILE A 605 -15.69 -30.51 2.61
N GLN A 606 -16.38 -29.99 3.62
CA GLN A 606 -15.76 -29.20 4.70
C GLN A 606 -14.69 -30.01 5.46
N GLU A 607 -14.95 -31.28 5.75
CA GLU A 607 -13.98 -32.19 6.36
C GLU A 607 -12.76 -32.43 5.46
N THR A 608 -12.97 -32.58 4.14
CA THR A 608 -11.89 -32.72 3.17
C THR A 608 -11.03 -31.45 3.10
N ILE A 609 -11.64 -30.27 3.07
CA ILE A 609 -10.93 -28.98 3.09
C ILE A 609 -10.09 -28.85 4.37
N ALA A 610 -10.67 -29.19 5.51
CA ALA A 610 -9.95 -29.15 6.79
C ALA A 610 -8.76 -30.13 6.83
N ASP A 611 -8.92 -31.33 6.30
CA ASP A 611 -7.84 -32.33 6.17
C ASP A 611 -6.72 -31.84 5.24
N TYR A 612 -7.07 -31.32 4.06
CA TYR A 612 -6.08 -30.78 3.12
C TYR A 612 -5.34 -29.59 3.70
N THR A 613 -6.06 -28.67 4.38
CA THR A 613 -5.47 -27.52 5.07
C THR A 613 -4.45 -27.98 6.10
N LYS A 614 -4.78 -28.98 6.92
CA LYS A 614 -3.86 -29.53 7.93
C LYS A 614 -2.63 -30.18 7.29
N ARG A 615 -2.81 -31.02 6.28
CA ARG A 615 -1.70 -31.70 5.58
C ARG A 615 -0.76 -30.69 4.92
N LEU A 616 -1.31 -29.65 4.30
CA LEU A 616 -0.52 -28.57 3.69
C LEU A 616 0.26 -27.78 4.72
N ALA A 617 -0.38 -27.34 5.81
CA ALA A 617 0.30 -26.58 6.86
C ALA A 617 1.49 -27.32 7.45
N ILE A 618 1.31 -28.61 7.73
CA ILE A 618 2.38 -29.47 8.28
C ILE A 618 3.42 -29.80 7.20
N GLY A 619 2.99 -30.15 5.98
CA GLY A 619 3.88 -30.55 4.89
C GLY A 619 4.75 -29.42 4.37
N LEU A 620 4.29 -28.18 4.48
CA LEU A 620 5.05 -26.95 4.17
C LEU A 620 5.75 -26.34 5.40
N ASN A 621 5.81 -27.04 6.52
CA ASN A 621 6.41 -26.58 7.79
C ASN A 621 5.94 -25.15 8.18
N CYS A 622 4.67 -24.84 7.95
CA CYS A 622 4.14 -23.51 8.20
C CYS A 622 4.10 -23.20 9.70
N ILE A 623 4.70 -22.08 10.09
CA ILE A 623 4.62 -21.51 11.44
C ILE A 623 4.03 -20.11 11.35
N GLY A 624 2.83 -19.93 11.89
CA GLY A 624 2.07 -18.69 11.79
C GLY A 624 0.85 -18.86 10.90
N MET A 625 0.64 -17.95 9.95
CA MET A 625 -0.55 -17.91 9.09
C MET A 625 -0.32 -18.55 7.71
N MET A 626 -1.41 -19.09 7.18
CA MET A 626 -1.45 -19.64 5.82
C MET A 626 -2.85 -19.45 5.25
N ASN A 627 -2.95 -18.90 4.04
CA ASN A 627 -4.18 -18.82 3.27
C ASN A 627 -4.16 -19.87 2.17
N ILE A 628 -5.27 -20.57 1.97
CA ILE A 628 -5.43 -21.59 0.93
C ILE A 628 -6.70 -21.32 0.16
N GLN A 629 -6.63 -21.36 -1.17
CA GLN A 629 -7.78 -21.27 -2.07
C GLN A 629 -8.09 -22.63 -2.69
N PHE A 630 -9.36 -22.99 -2.69
CA PHE A 630 -9.88 -24.26 -3.19
C PHE A 630 -10.95 -24.03 -4.23
N VAL A 631 -11.03 -24.95 -5.20
CA VAL A 631 -12.18 -25.06 -6.11
C VAL A 631 -12.79 -26.46 -6.00
N ILE A 632 -14.11 -26.52 -5.97
CA ILE A 632 -14.89 -27.74 -5.82
C ILE A 632 -15.66 -28.00 -7.11
N LYS A 633 -15.42 -29.16 -7.72
CA LYS A 633 -16.14 -29.67 -8.88
C LYS A 633 -16.52 -31.15 -8.67
N ASP A 634 -17.77 -31.51 -8.87
CA ASP A 634 -18.27 -32.89 -8.78
C ASP A 634 -17.82 -33.58 -7.47
N GLU A 635 -17.96 -32.91 -6.32
CA GLU A 635 -17.54 -33.38 -4.98
C GLU A 635 -16.02 -33.59 -4.82
N THR A 636 -15.20 -33.25 -5.81
CA THR A 636 -13.73 -33.23 -5.70
C THR A 636 -13.24 -31.83 -5.33
N VAL A 637 -12.37 -31.78 -4.33
CA VAL A 637 -11.73 -30.55 -3.86
C VAL A 637 -10.34 -30.44 -4.48
N TYR A 638 -10.07 -29.35 -5.16
CA TYR A 638 -8.74 -29.03 -5.74
C TYR A 638 -8.15 -27.83 -5.04
N VAL A 639 -6.84 -27.86 -4.79
CA VAL A 639 -6.08 -26.70 -4.30
C VAL A 639 -5.66 -25.84 -5.48
N ILE A 640 -5.99 -24.53 -5.44
CA ILE A 640 -5.59 -23.58 -6.48
C ILE A 640 -4.24 -22.95 -6.11
N GLU A 641 -4.13 -22.41 -4.88
CA GLU A 641 -2.91 -21.77 -4.40
C GLU A 641 -2.82 -21.80 -2.87
N VAL A 642 -1.60 -21.65 -2.38
CA VAL A 642 -1.28 -21.51 -0.96
C VAL A 642 -0.40 -20.28 -0.78
N ASN A 643 -0.78 -19.45 0.17
CA ASN A 643 -0.04 -18.27 0.57
C ASN A 643 0.36 -18.40 2.04
N PRO A 644 1.64 -18.71 2.39
CA PRO A 644 2.08 -18.90 3.78
C PRO A 644 2.27 -17.55 4.51
N ARG A 645 1.23 -16.74 4.50
CA ARG A 645 1.15 -15.40 5.09
C ARG A 645 -0.30 -15.03 5.39
N ALA A 646 -0.49 -13.90 6.08
CA ALA A 646 -1.81 -13.31 6.25
C ALA A 646 -2.44 -12.96 4.88
N SER A 647 -3.74 -13.14 4.77
CA SER A 647 -4.56 -12.73 3.65
C SER A 647 -5.37 -11.48 3.98
N ARG A 648 -6.09 -10.96 3.00
CA ARG A 648 -7.02 -9.84 3.17
C ARG A 648 -8.23 -10.20 4.03
N THR A 649 -8.59 -11.47 4.12
CA THR A 649 -9.76 -11.96 4.86
C THR A 649 -9.50 -12.12 6.36
N VAL A 650 -8.26 -12.00 6.82
CA VAL A 650 -7.89 -12.11 8.25
C VAL A 650 -8.68 -11.16 9.16
N PRO A 651 -8.87 -9.87 8.84
CA PRO A 651 -9.70 -9.00 9.68
C PRO A 651 -11.18 -9.42 9.72
N PHE A 652 -11.72 -9.87 8.60
CA PHE A 652 -13.09 -10.38 8.51
C PHE A 652 -13.26 -11.61 9.41
N LEU A 653 -12.46 -12.66 9.20
CA LEU A 653 -12.53 -13.89 10.00
C LEU A 653 -12.27 -13.63 11.49
N SER A 654 -11.29 -12.79 11.81
CA SER A 654 -11.02 -12.44 13.22
C SER A 654 -12.24 -11.85 13.92
N LYS A 655 -13.01 -11.01 13.23
CA LYS A 655 -14.21 -10.36 13.78
C LYS A 655 -15.41 -11.31 13.88
N VAL A 656 -15.62 -12.17 12.89
CA VAL A 656 -16.81 -13.04 12.83
C VAL A 656 -16.66 -14.32 13.68
N THR A 657 -15.42 -14.73 13.97
CA THR A 657 -15.12 -15.91 14.80
C THR A 657 -14.69 -15.56 16.22
N ASP A 658 -14.44 -14.28 16.50
CA ASP A 658 -13.86 -13.78 17.76
C ASP A 658 -12.49 -14.40 18.09
N ILE A 659 -11.75 -14.84 17.06
CA ILE A 659 -10.38 -15.34 17.18
C ILE A 659 -9.42 -14.22 16.74
N PRO A 660 -8.57 -13.69 17.62
CA PRO A 660 -7.61 -12.65 17.26
C PRO A 660 -6.44 -13.26 16.45
N MET A 661 -6.70 -13.60 15.18
CA MET A 661 -5.85 -14.45 14.35
C MET A 661 -4.41 -13.98 14.26
N ALA A 662 -4.18 -12.69 14.00
CA ALA A 662 -2.82 -12.14 13.90
C ALA A 662 -2.05 -12.22 15.24
N GLN A 663 -2.74 -12.03 16.36
CA GLN A 663 -2.12 -12.17 17.70
C GLN A 663 -1.77 -13.65 18.01
N VAL A 664 -2.71 -14.57 17.71
CA VAL A 664 -2.47 -16.02 17.90
C VAL A 664 -1.28 -16.46 17.04
N ALA A 665 -1.26 -16.11 15.77
CA ALA A 665 -0.16 -16.44 14.86
C ALA A 665 1.19 -15.83 15.32
N THR A 666 1.19 -14.59 15.79
CA THR A 666 2.41 -13.95 16.31
C THR A 666 2.93 -14.66 17.55
N ASN A 667 2.07 -15.08 18.45
CA ASN A 667 2.46 -15.87 19.62
C ASN A 667 3.11 -17.22 19.22
N LEU A 668 2.62 -17.87 18.14
CA LEU A 668 3.25 -19.08 17.60
C LEU A 668 4.65 -18.78 17.05
N ILE A 669 4.78 -17.70 16.29
CA ILE A 669 6.06 -17.21 15.75
C ILE A 669 7.07 -16.95 16.87
N LEU A 670 6.61 -16.52 18.04
CA LEU A 670 7.42 -16.29 19.24
C LEU A 670 7.63 -17.54 20.08
N GLY A 671 7.06 -18.70 19.70
CA GLY A 671 7.32 -20.00 20.29
C GLY A 671 6.25 -20.55 21.24
N LYS A 672 5.06 -19.91 21.35
CA LYS A 672 3.92 -20.47 22.10
C LYS A 672 3.10 -21.38 21.19
N SER A 673 2.78 -22.59 21.62
CA SER A 673 1.90 -23.50 20.89
C SER A 673 0.43 -23.04 20.88
N LEU A 674 -0.39 -23.60 19.99
CA LEU A 674 -1.85 -23.41 19.99
C LEU A 674 -2.48 -23.87 21.31
N ALA A 675 -2.05 -25.01 21.83
CA ALA A 675 -2.56 -25.56 23.08
C ALA A 675 -2.30 -24.63 24.30
N GLU A 676 -1.11 -24.01 24.38
CA GLU A 676 -0.78 -23.02 25.43
C GLU A 676 -1.63 -21.74 25.32
N GLN A 677 -2.17 -21.45 24.15
CA GLN A 677 -3.07 -20.34 23.91
C GLN A 677 -4.55 -20.72 24.07
N GLY A 678 -4.85 -21.98 24.40
CA GLY A 678 -6.21 -22.47 24.64
C GLY A 678 -6.96 -22.90 23.39
N TYR A 679 -6.31 -22.97 22.24
CA TYR A 679 -6.90 -23.40 20.98
C TYR A 679 -6.66 -24.89 20.71
N LYS A 680 -7.61 -25.51 20.00
CA LYS A 680 -7.56 -26.91 19.61
C LYS A 680 -7.23 -27.04 18.13
N ASP A 681 -6.64 -28.17 17.78
CA ASP A 681 -6.41 -28.58 16.39
C ASP A 681 -7.73 -28.78 15.63
N GLY A 682 -7.78 -28.36 14.39
CA GLY A 682 -8.87 -28.58 13.43
C GLY A 682 -9.80 -27.39 13.24
N LEU A 683 -10.96 -27.68 12.66
CA LEU A 683 -11.97 -26.67 12.33
C LEU A 683 -12.68 -26.16 13.60
N TYR A 684 -12.71 -24.85 13.74
CA TYR A 684 -13.40 -24.15 14.85
C TYR A 684 -14.92 -24.23 14.70
N PRO A 685 -15.69 -24.21 15.78
CA PRO A 685 -17.16 -24.24 15.72
C PRO A 685 -17.71 -23.04 14.94
N GLU A 686 -18.68 -23.31 14.07
CA GLU A 686 -19.33 -22.30 13.24
C GLU A 686 -20.15 -21.29 14.07
N SER A 687 -20.25 -20.04 13.57
CA SER A 687 -21.14 -19.01 14.11
C SER A 687 -22.62 -19.39 13.89
N ASN A 688 -23.49 -18.92 14.80
CA ASN A 688 -24.95 -19.02 14.66
C ASN A 688 -25.52 -17.94 13.71
N HIS A 689 -24.71 -16.98 13.27
CA HIS A 689 -25.07 -15.95 12.33
C HIS A 689 -24.36 -16.17 11.01
N VAL A 690 -24.98 -15.67 9.95
CA VAL A 690 -24.36 -15.63 8.60
C VAL A 690 -23.67 -14.27 8.44
N HIS A 691 -22.46 -14.32 7.96
CA HIS A 691 -21.63 -13.15 7.71
C HIS A 691 -21.23 -13.12 6.24
N VAL A 692 -21.37 -11.97 5.60
CA VAL A 692 -21.02 -11.75 4.20
C VAL A 692 -19.96 -10.67 4.11
N LYS A 693 -18.83 -10.98 3.49
CA LYS A 693 -17.85 -10.02 3.03
C LYS A 693 -18.23 -9.62 1.60
N ALA A 694 -18.37 -8.34 1.30
CA ALA A 694 -18.60 -7.85 -0.05
C ALA A 694 -17.50 -6.86 -0.47
N PRO A 695 -16.96 -6.96 -1.70
CA PRO A 695 -15.96 -6.04 -2.21
C PRO A 695 -16.56 -4.66 -2.51
N VAL A 696 -15.71 -3.63 -2.43
CA VAL A 696 -16.04 -2.26 -2.86
C VAL A 696 -15.16 -1.87 -4.03
N PHE A 697 -15.77 -1.33 -5.09
CA PHE A 697 -15.09 -0.96 -6.32
C PHE A 697 -15.10 0.57 -6.53
N SER A 698 -14.02 1.11 -7.07
CA SER A 698 -13.88 2.54 -7.38
C SER A 698 -14.08 2.86 -8.87
N PHE A 699 -14.82 2.02 -9.62
CA PHE A 699 -15.05 2.21 -11.06
C PHE A 699 -15.66 3.55 -11.42
N THR A 700 -16.50 4.12 -10.55
CA THR A 700 -17.14 5.43 -10.77
C THR A 700 -16.14 6.60 -10.78
N LYS A 701 -14.95 6.41 -10.17
CA LYS A 701 -13.89 7.43 -10.11
C LYS A 701 -12.92 7.35 -11.29
N LEU A 702 -12.90 6.24 -12.01
CA LEU A 702 -11.96 5.97 -13.08
C LEU A 702 -12.73 5.83 -14.40
N ALA A 703 -12.53 6.77 -15.31
CA ALA A 703 -13.14 6.70 -16.63
C ALA A 703 -12.42 5.67 -17.53
N LYS A 704 -13.19 5.00 -18.40
CA LYS A 704 -12.70 4.04 -19.40
C LYS A 704 -12.03 2.78 -18.83
N VAL A 705 -12.37 2.39 -17.60
CA VAL A 705 -11.91 1.12 -17.04
C VAL A 705 -12.90 0.00 -17.37
N ASP A 706 -12.35 -1.19 -17.58
CA ASP A 706 -13.15 -2.42 -17.68
C ASP A 706 -13.63 -2.85 -16.29
N SER A 707 -14.95 -2.92 -16.12
CA SER A 707 -15.62 -3.33 -14.88
C SER A 707 -15.94 -4.83 -14.80
N LEU A 708 -15.65 -5.61 -15.83
CA LEU A 708 -15.84 -7.06 -15.80
C LEU A 708 -14.89 -7.69 -14.79
N LEU A 709 -15.42 -8.51 -13.90
CA LEU A 709 -14.62 -9.24 -12.93
C LEU A 709 -13.97 -10.45 -13.58
N GLY A 710 -12.76 -10.76 -13.16
CA GLY A 710 -11.93 -11.84 -13.69
C GLY A 710 -10.84 -12.24 -12.70
N PRO A 711 -9.81 -12.96 -13.18
CA PRO A 711 -8.73 -13.44 -12.32
C PRO A 711 -7.87 -12.34 -11.70
N GLU A 712 -7.87 -11.15 -12.31
CA GLU A 712 -7.13 -10.00 -11.78
C GLU A 712 -8.00 -9.16 -10.85
N MET A 713 -7.47 -8.84 -9.67
CA MET A 713 -8.18 -8.08 -8.65
C MET A 713 -8.39 -6.60 -9.05
N LYS A 714 -9.61 -6.09 -8.80
CA LYS A 714 -10.04 -4.71 -9.12
C LYS A 714 -10.64 -3.95 -7.94
N SER A 715 -10.99 -4.63 -6.84
CA SER A 715 -11.58 -4.00 -5.65
C SER A 715 -10.58 -3.16 -4.87
N THR A 716 -11.08 -2.09 -4.25
CA THR A 716 -10.29 -1.13 -3.47
C THR A 716 -10.58 -1.20 -1.97
N GLY A 717 -11.56 -1.96 -1.55
CA GLY A 717 -11.93 -2.15 -0.16
C GLY A 717 -12.98 -3.24 -0.02
N GLU A 718 -13.44 -3.45 1.22
CA GLU A 718 -14.47 -4.45 1.53
C GLU A 718 -15.37 -3.99 2.67
N VAL A 719 -16.57 -4.54 2.71
CA VAL A 719 -17.56 -4.34 3.76
C VAL A 719 -18.07 -5.67 4.29
N MET A 720 -18.72 -5.64 5.44
CA MET A 720 -19.29 -6.81 6.07
C MET A 720 -20.77 -6.61 6.39
N GLY A 721 -21.61 -7.60 6.05
CA GLY A 721 -22.99 -7.72 6.49
C GLY A 721 -23.16 -8.93 7.41
N THR A 722 -23.92 -8.78 8.51
CA THR A 722 -24.17 -9.87 9.47
C THR A 722 -25.63 -9.93 9.82
N ASP A 723 -26.23 -11.13 9.73
CA ASP A 723 -27.60 -11.39 10.19
C ASP A 723 -27.84 -12.89 10.48
N ALA A 724 -29.06 -13.24 10.88
CA ALA A 724 -29.46 -14.62 11.14
C ALA A 724 -29.64 -15.45 9.84
N THR A 725 -29.83 -14.82 8.68
CA THR A 725 -29.99 -15.49 7.38
C THR A 725 -29.11 -14.86 6.31
N LEU A 726 -28.79 -15.63 5.28
CA LEU A 726 -27.95 -15.20 4.18
C LEU A 726 -28.52 -13.97 3.46
N GLU A 727 -29.82 -13.96 3.16
CA GLU A 727 -30.46 -12.88 2.42
C GLU A 727 -30.37 -11.55 3.15
N LYS A 728 -30.57 -11.56 4.48
CA LYS A 728 -30.43 -10.36 5.30
C LYS A 728 -28.99 -9.89 5.43
N ALA A 729 -28.05 -10.83 5.57
CA ALA A 729 -26.62 -10.51 5.61
C ALA A 729 -26.15 -9.91 4.28
N LEU A 730 -26.58 -10.48 3.14
CA LEU A 730 -26.32 -9.96 1.78
C LEU A 730 -26.90 -8.56 1.62
N TYR A 731 -28.17 -8.35 2.01
CA TYR A 731 -28.79 -7.02 1.90
C TYR A 731 -28.00 -5.96 2.67
N LYS A 732 -27.58 -6.28 3.90
CA LYS A 732 -26.73 -5.39 4.70
C LYS A 732 -25.36 -5.11 4.04
N ALA A 733 -24.76 -6.12 3.44
CA ALA A 733 -23.51 -5.97 2.71
C ALA A 733 -23.66 -5.07 1.47
N PHE A 734 -24.75 -5.22 0.71
CA PHE A 734 -25.06 -4.34 -0.42
C PHE A 734 -25.25 -2.89 0.01
N GLU A 735 -26.06 -2.66 1.04
CA GLU A 735 -26.24 -1.29 1.58
C GLU A 735 -24.92 -0.69 2.06
N ALA A 736 -24.07 -1.47 2.73
CA ALA A 736 -22.77 -1.02 3.20
C ALA A 736 -21.77 -0.74 2.04
N SER A 737 -21.91 -1.41 0.89
CA SER A 737 -21.10 -1.17 -0.32
C SER A 737 -21.65 -0.08 -1.23
N TYR A 738 -22.71 0.62 -0.81
CA TYR A 738 -23.45 1.62 -1.60
C TYR A 738 -24.16 1.06 -2.83
N LEU A 739 -24.40 -0.25 -2.87
CA LEU A 739 -25.22 -0.91 -3.88
C LEU A 739 -26.67 -0.97 -3.39
N HIS A 740 -27.38 0.16 -3.51
CA HIS A 740 -28.77 0.24 -3.08
C HIS A 740 -29.68 -0.57 -3.99
N LEU A 741 -30.28 -1.61 -3.44
CA LEU A 741 -31.27 -2.41 -4.15
C LEU A 741 -32.60 -1.64 -4.23
N PRO A 742 -33.21 -1.52 -5.42
CA PRO A 742 -34.49 -0.87 -5.57
C PRO A 742 -35.58 -1.66 -4.83
N THR A 743 -36.36 -0.96 -4.00
CA THR A 743 -37.48 -1.54 -3.23
C THR A 743 -38.83 -1.44 -3.93
N PHE A 744 -38.86 -0.83 -5.13
CA PHE A 744 -40.07 -0.66 -5.94
C PHE A 744 -39.68 -0.59 -7.43
N GLY A 745 -40.65 -0.89 -8.31
CA GLY A 745 -40.47 -0.84 -9.76
C GLY A 745 -40.55 -2.20 -10.41
N ASN A 746 -40.18 -2.26 -11.70
CA ASN A 746 -40.13 -3.51 -12.47
C ASN A 746 -38.67 -3.98 -12.57
N VAL A 747 -38.48 -5.28 -12.44
CA VAL A 747 -37.16 -5.90 -12.58
C VAL A 747 -37.13 -6.70 -13.88
N ILE A 748 -36.07 -6.48 -14.67
CA ILE A 748 -35.80 -7.28 -15.87
C ILE A 748 -34.64 -8.22 -15.53
N PHE A 749 -34.89 -9.52 -15.67
CA PHE A 749 -33.87 -10.56 -15.52
C PHE A 749 -33.29 -10.94 -16.88
N THR A 750 -31.98 -10.87 -17.01
CA THR A 750 -31.26 -11.41 -18.18
C THR A 750 -30.37 -12.53 -17.66
N ILE A 751 -30.80 -13.77 -17.78
CA ILE A 751 -30.17 -14.96 -17.21
C ILE A 751 -30.11 -16.07 -18.27
N HIS A 752 -29.18 -16.99 -18.07
CA HIS A 752 -29.05 -18.17 -18.93
C HIS A 752 -30.28 -19.07 -18.82
N ASP A 753 -30.63 -19.76 -19.91
CA ASP A 753 -31.84 -20.58 -19.97
C ASP A 753 -31.87 -21.68 -18.89
N ASP A 754 -30.71 -22.25 -18.56
CA ASP A 754 -30.59 -23.35 -17.58
C ASP A 754 -30.82 -22.86 -16.11
N THR A 755 -30.78 -21.56 -15.85
CA THR A 755 -30.97 -20.99 -14.51
C THR A 755 -32.30 -20.24 -14.35
N LYS A 756 -33.16 -20.25 -15.40
CA LYS A 756 -34.43 -19.50 -15.36
C LYS A 756 -35.41 -20.04 -14.32
N GLU A 757 -35.50 -21.38 -14.17
CA GLU A 757 -36.39 -22.00 -13.20
C GLU A 757 -35.98 -21.72 -11.76
N GLU A 758 -34.66 -21.59 -11.52
CA GLU A 758 -34.10 -21.34 -10.22
C GLU A 758 -34.25 -19.86 -9.81
N ALA A 759 -34.28 -18.96 -10.79
CA ALA A 759 -34.44 -17.49 -10.56
C ALA A 759 -35.88 -17.04 -10.38
N LEU A 760 -36.90 -17.87 -10.73
CA LEU A 760 -38.33 -17.60 -10.57
C LEU A 760 -38.84 -18.10 -9.22
#